data_2f953c3f417935bd86d1e8d2098892f7
#
_entry.id   2f953c3f417935bd86d1e8d2098892f7
#
_cell.length_a   1.000
_cell.length_b   1.000
_cell.length_c   1.000
_cell.angle_alpha   90.00
_cell.angle_beta   90.00
_cell.angle_gamma   90.00
#
_symmetry.space_group_name_H-M   'P 1'
#
loop_
_entity.id
_entity.type
_entity.pdbx_description
1 polymer ?
#
loop_
_entity_poly.entity_id
_entity_poly.type
_entity_poly.pdbx_seq_one_letter_code
_entity_poly.pdbx_strand_id
1 'polypeptide(L)'
;MLVVGCWLMVVGCRLLVVGSIATPSPHPEARQSATVPTAFTAGYHPNHPSISPIMSEEKIETPQVEYNDDNITHLSDVDHIRTRPGMYIGRLGDGTNSEDGIYVLLKEAIDNSIDEFRMNAGKRIEVDIIDNKAVSLRDYGRGIPQGKMIEAVSQLNTGGKYDSKAFKKSVGMNGVGIKAVNFLSTHFEVRSYRDGQVRTAKFEKGIIISDTTEPTEDETGTYIYFEPDASLFKNYSFHNDIVETMLRNYTYLNTGLAIMYNGRRILSRNGLEDLLKDNMTTDALYPIIHVKGEDIEIAFTHTNQYGEEYHSFVNGQHTTQGGTHQSAFKEHIAKTIKEFSGKNFEYTDIRSGLVAAIAVNVEEPMFESQTKIKLGSLNMSPNGISVNKYVGDFVKLEVDNYLHRHPDIAEIIIQKITESEKERKAMAGVTKLARERAKKANLHNRKLRDCRIHYSDVKNDRKEESCIFITEGDSASGSITKSRDVNTQAVFSLRGKPLNSYGLTKKVVYENEEFNLLQAALDIEDGLDGLRYNKVIVATDADVDGMHIRLLTITFFLQFFPELIKKGHVYVLQTPLFRVRNKRAKIKDKKVIAAEDEKLTERGEKKKDYITRYCYSDEERLQAIKELGPDPEITRFKGLGEISPDEFAGFIGPDIRLEQVTLHKSDEVEKLLAYYMGKNTMERQNFIIDNLVIEEDIPEEEQYYD
;
A
#
# COMPACT_ATOMS: atom_id res chain seq x y z
N MET A 1 -10.84 -3.72 -13.44
CA MET A 1 -12.15 -3.20 -13.03
C MET A 1 -11.97 -2.35 -11.78
N LEU A 2 -10.94 -1.76 -11.75
CA LEU A 2 -10.21 -0.78 -11.12
C LEU A 2 -11.01 0.40 -10.69
N VAL A 3 -10.42 1.44 -10.39
CA VAL A 3 -11.03 2.72 -10.06
C VAL A 3 -12.22 3.08 -10.95
N VAL A 4 -12.24 2.62 -12.21
CA VAL A 4 -13.36 2.86 -13.13
C VAL A 4 -14.43 1.76 -13.07
N GLY A 5 -14.08 0.55 -12.70
CA GLY A 5 -15.04 -0.56 -12.58
C GLY A 5 -15.76 -0.63 -11.22
N CYS A 6 -15.09 -0.32 -10.12
CA CYS A 6 -15.76 -0.06 -8.84
C CYS A 6 -16.76 1.11 -8.95
N TRP A 7 -16.46 2.05 -9.84
CA TRP A 7 -17.35 3.17 -10.15
C TRP A 7 -18.63 2.78 -10.87
N LEU A 8 -18.61 1.78 -11.73
CA LEU A 8 -19.81 1.21 -12.33
C LEU A 8 -20.57 0.25 -11.38
N MET A 9 -19.92 -0.29 -10.36
CA MET A 9 -20.60 -1.11 -9.34
C MET A 9 -21.06 -0.32 -8.10
N VAL A 10 -20.39 0.78 -7.75
CA VAL A 10 -20.83 1.71 -6.68
C VAL A 10 -21.87 2.71 -7.21
N VAL A 11 -21.92 2.96 -8.52
CA VAL A 11 -23.03 3.66 -9.22
C VAL A 11 -24.08 2.64 -9.68
N GLY A 12 -24.47 1.70 -8.84
CA GLY A 12 -25.82 1.19 -8.76
C GLY A 12 -26.79 2.28 -8.26
N CYS A 13 -26.32 3.46 -7.95
CA CYS A 13 -27.09 4.68 -7.77
C CYS A 13 -27.20 5.38 -9.14
N ARG A 14 -28.42 5.40 -9.65
CA ARG A 14 -28.92 6.10 -10.83
C ARG A 14 -28.28 7.47 -10.99
N LEU A 15 -27.68 7.73 -12.17
CA LEU A 15 -27.16 9.04 -12.53
C LEU A 15 -28.34 9.96 -12.87
N LEU A 16 -28.85 10.71 -11.91
CA LEU A 16 -29.83 11.77 -12.12
C LEU A 16 -29.10 12.99 -12.69
N VAL A 17 -29.21 13.22 -13.98
CA VAL A 17 -28.77 14.44 -14.64
C VAL A 17 -29.97 15.41 -14.70
N VAL A 18 -30.00 16.35 -13.75
CA VAL A 18 -30.91 17.50 -13.84
C VAL A 18 -30.39 18.45 -14.95
N GLY A 19 -30.97 18.37 -16.13
CA GLY A 19 -30.68 19.27 -17.22
C GLY A 19 -31.51 20.55 -17.11
N SER A 20 -30.89 21.62 -16.62
CA SER A 20 -31.45 22.98 -16.81
C SER A 20 -30.72 23.63 -17.97
N ILE A 21 -31.43 23.76 -19.12
CA ILE A 21 -30.99 24.54 -20.27
C ILE A 21 -31.36 25.99 -19.97
N ALA A 22 -30.36 26.84 -19.69
CA ALA A 22 -30.50 28.28 -19.73
C ALA A 22 -29.63 28.85 -20.86
N THR A 23 -30.29 29.44 -21.85
CA THR A 23 -29.69 30.18 -22.96
C THR A 23 -29.01 31.47 -22.50
N PRO A 24 -27.96 31.92 -23.18
CA PRO A 24 -27.24 33.14 -22.80
C PRO A 24 -27.89 34.38 -23.41
N SER A 25 -27.92 35.47 -22.68
CA SER A 25 -28.12 36.82 -23.20
C SER A 25 -27.20 37.83 -22.50
N PRO A 26 -26.88 38.97 -23.16
CA PRO A 26 -25.58 39.59 -23.13
C PRO A 26 -25.41 40.75 -22.15
N HIS A 27 -24.14 41.13 -21.97
CA HIS A 27 -23.62 42.29 -21.22
C HIS A 27 -24.41 43.61 -21.38
N PRO A 28 -24.31 44.58 -20.44
CA PRO A 28 -23.20 45.51 -20.57
C PRO A 28 -22.52 46.02 -19.27
N GLU A 29 -21.39 46.65 -19.52
CA GLU A 29 -20.44 47.37 -18.67
C GLU A 29 -21.04 48.38 -17.69
N ALA A 30 -20.39 48.59 -16.53
CA ALA A 30 -20.11 49.91 -16.03
C ALA A 30 -18.98 49.89 -14.97
N ARG A 31 -18.01 50.71 -15.24
CA ARG A 31 -16.93 51.16 -14.34
C ARG A 31 -17.48 51.88 -13.15
N GLN A 32 -16.84 51.79 -11.99
CA GLN A 32 -16.38 52.99 -11.25
C GLN A 32 -15.39 52.68 -10.14
N SER A 33 -14.40 53.51 -10.10
CA SER A 33 -13.28 53.68 -9.19
C SER A 33 -13.69 54.26 -7.83
N ALA A 34 -13.02 53.88 -6.73
CA ALA A 34 -12.77 54.77 -5.59
C ALA A 34 -11.60 54.27 -4.70
N THR A 35 -10.57 54.95 -4.79
CA THR A 35 -9.59 55.56 -3.85
C THR A 35 -9.45 55.01 -2.43
N VAL A 36 -8.17 54.79 -2.14
CA VAL A 36 -7.48 54.61 -0.85
C VAL A 36 -7.61 55.89 0.02
N PRO A 37 -7.55 55.78 1.34
CA PRO A 37 -6.59 56.61 2.04
C PRO A 37 -5.70 55.90 3.07
N THR A 38 -4.52 56.45 3.15
CA THR A 38 -3.33 56.19 3.93
C THR A 38 -3.47 56.52 5.43
N ALA A 39 -2.73 55.73 6.22
CA ALA A 39 -1.90 56.07 7.39
C ALA A 39 -2.49 56.79 8.61
N PHE A 40 -2.28 56.18 9.77
CA PHE A 40 -1.84 56.90 10.98
C PHE A 40 -0.91 56.04 11.84
N THR A 41 0.25 56.60 12.11
CA THR A 41 1.28 56.22 13.08
C THR A 41 1.02 56.78 14.47
N ALA A 42 1.73 56.17 15.45
CA ALA A 42 2.05 56.60 16.81
C ALA A 42 1.14 55.99 17.91
N GLY A 43 1.67 55.41 18.97
CA GLY A 43 2.65 55.81 19.90
C GLY A 43 2.73 54.85 21.09
N TYR A 44 3.94 54.59 21.48
CA TYR A 44 4.33 53.84 22.68
C TYR A 44 4.06 54.65 23.94
N HIS A 45 3.45 54.08 24.98
CA HIS A 45 3.80 54.36 26.38
C HIS A 45 3.33 53.25 27.34
N PRO A 46 4.18 52.88 28.32
CA PRO A 46 3.95 51.81 29.27
C PRO A 46 3.33 52.32 30.59
N ASN A 47 2.38 51.60 31.14
CA ASN A 47 2.09 51.65 32.58
C ASN A 47 1.57 50.30 33.06
N HIS A 48 2.36 49.69 33.93
CA HIS A 48 1.92 48.63 34.84
C HIS A 48 0.98 49.15 35.92
N PRO A 49 0.03 48.29 36.37
CA PRO A 49 0.03 48.00 37.78
C PRO A 49 0.08 46.50 38.08
N SER A 50 0.92 46.19 39.04
CA SER A 50 1.09 44.93 39.74
C SER A 50 -0.23 44.44 40.33
N ILE A 51 -0.62 43.19 39.93
CA ILE A 51 -1.60 42.38 40.66
C ILE A 51 -0.90 41.13 41.11
N SER A 52 -0.83 40.95 42.42
CA SER A 52 -0.27 39.77 43.09
C SER A 52 -1.07 38.51 42.77
N PRO A 53 -0.43 37.35 42.62
CA PRO A 53 -1.11 36.10 42.42
C PRO A 53 -1.48 35.45 43.76
N ILE A 54 -2.77 35.28 43.99
CA ILE A 54 -3.29 34.29 44.92
C ILE A 54 -3.95 33.23 44.07
N MET A 55 -3.20 32.25 43.70
CA MET A 55 -3.72 30.93 43.30
C MET A 55 -2.92 29.89 44.03
N SER A 56 -3.57 29.15 44.91
CA SER A 56 -3.11 27.95 45.56
C SER A 56 -2.70 26.98 44.48
N GLU A 57 -1.43 26.58 44.48
CA GLU A 57 -0.93 25.40 43.76
C GLU A 57 -1.60 24.15 44.35
N GLU A 58 -2.67 23.67 43.74
CA GLU A 58 -3.02 22.27 43.84
C GLU A 58 -1.92 21.49 43.11
N LYS A 59 -1.04 20.91 43.89
CA LYS A 59 -0.10 19.85 43.41
C LYS A 59 -0.98 18.75 42.82
N ILE A 60 -1.00 18.66 41.50
CA ILE A 60 -1.36 17.41 40.81
C ILE A 60 -0.25 16.42 41.18
N GLU A 61 -0.51 15.56 42.15
CA GLU A 61 0.30 14.39 42.44
C GLU A 61 0.16 13.47 41.20
N THR A 62 1.13 13.54 40.31
CA THR A 62 1.36 12.45 39.35
C THR A 62 1.62 11.20 40.18
N PRO A 63 0.85 10.11 40.01
CA PRO A 63 1.14 8.87 40.72
C PRO A 63 2.56 8.47 40.37
N GLN A 64 3.47 8.54 41.34
CA GLN A 64 4.79 7.93 41.21
C GLN A 64 4.55 6.42 41.16
N VAL A 65 4.69 5.84 39.96
CA VAL A 65 4.78 4.40 39.81
C VAL A 65 6.08 4.02 40.52
N GLU A 66 6.00 3.44 41.71
CA GLU A 66 7.15 2.86 42.38
C GLU A 66 7.71 1.76 41.50
N TYR A 67 8.92 1.94 40.98
CA TYR A 67 9.65 0.95 40.22
C TYR A 67 10.46 0.13 41.22
N ASN A 68 9.95 -1.05 41.55
CA ASN A 68 10.54 -1.97 42.53
C ASN A 68 10.68 -3.38 41.92
N ASP A 69 11.22 -4.32 42.69
CA ASP A 69 11.49 -5.71 42.28
C ASP A 69 10.20 -6.42 41.76
N ASP A 70 9.03 -6.05 42.29
CA ASP A 70 7.75 -6.63 41.91
C ASP A 70 7.30 -6.19 40.49
N ASN A 71 7.88 -5.12 39.95
CA ASN A 71 7.60 -4.64 38.59
C ASN A 71 8.44 -5.37 37.52
N ILE A 72 9.39 -6.22 37.93
CA ILE A 72 10.22 -7.03 37.03
C ILE A 72 9.60 -8.42 36.92
N THR A 73 8.90 -8.67 35.83
CA THR A 73 8.24 -9.96 35.58
C THR A 73 8.91 -10.69 34.43
N HIS A 74 9.09 -12.01 34.56
CA HIS A 74 9.50 -12.90 33.47
C HIS A 74 8.25 -13.41 32.74
N LEU A 75 8.18 -13.17 31.44
CA LEU A 75 7.11 -13.70 30.60
C LEU A 75 7.50 -15.07 30.04
N SER A 76 6.53 -15.98 29.94
CA SER A 76 6.71 -17.21 29.16
C SER A 76 6.89 -16.86 27.66
N ASP A 77 7.44 -17.78 26.87
CA ASP A 77 7.60 -17.62 25.43
C ASP A 77 6.27 -17.24 24.74
N VAL A 78 5.18 -17.87 25.15
CA VAL A 78 3.83 -17.62 24.64
C VAL A 78 3.37 -16.21 25.01
N ASP A 79 3.49 -15.84 26.30
CA ASP A 79 3.05 -14.53 26.77
C ASP A 79 3.89 -13.40 26.15
N HIS A 80 5.19 -13.62 25.98
CA HIS A 80 6.07 -12.64 25.37
C HIS A 80 5.68 -12.36 23.91
N ILE A 81 5.47 -13.42 23.09
CA ILE A 81 5.07 -13.26 21.68
C ILE A 81 3.68 -12.62 21.59
N ARG A 82 2.73 -13.00 22.44
CA ARG A 82 1.38 -12.44 22.46
C ARG A 82 1.33 -10.99 22.94
N THR A 83 2.23 -10.61 23.87
CA THR A 83 2.33 -9.23 24.38
C THR A 83 3.08 -8.31 23.42
N ARG A 84 4.05 -8.83 22.68
CA ARG A 84 4.91 -8.08 21.76
C ARG A 84 4.93 -8.68 20.34
N PRO A 85 3.77 -8.91 19.70
CA PRO A 85 3.71 -9.59 18.41
C PRO A 85 4.49 -8.84 17.31
N GLY A 86 4.56 -7.51 17.41
CA GLY A 86 5.28 -6.68 16.44
C GLY A 86 6.76 -6.98 16.29
N MET A 87 7.40 -7.56 17.32
CA MET A 87 8.81 -8.00 17.23
C MET A 87 8.99 -9.22 16.30
N TYR A 88 7.95 -10.01 16.10
CA TYR A 88 8.00 -11.29 15.38
C TYR A 88 7.35 -11.23 14.00
N ILE A 89 6.25 -10.48 13.87
CA ILE A 89 5.44 -10.44 12.66
C ILE A 89 5.26 -9.02 12.11
N GLY A 90 5.95 -8.02 12.69
CA GLY A 90 5.78 -6.63 12.29
C GLY A 90 4.42 -6.07 12.68
N ARG A 91 3.82 -5.28 11.83
CA ARG A 91 2.54 -4.63 12.09
C ARG A 91 1.41 -5.66 12.09
N LEU A 92 0.48 -5.57 13.05
CA LEU A 92 -0.67 -6.48 13.11
C LEU A 92 -1.57 -6.31 11.89
N GLY A 93 -2.09 -5.11 11.66
CA GLY A 93 -2.96 -4.78 10.53
C GLY A 93 -4.31 -5.50 10.53
N ASP A 94 -5.10 -5.22 9.50
CA ASP A 94 -6.42 -5.82 9.26
C ASP A 94 -6.48 -6.71 8.00
N GLY A 95 -5.35 -6.87 7.31
CA GLY A 95 -5.21 -7.66 6.09
C GLY A 95 -5.34 -6.85 4.80
N THR A 96 -5.56 -5.54 4.87
CA THR A 96 -5.65 -4.70 3.66
C THR A 96 -4.28 -4.43 3.03
N ASN A 97 -3.19 -4.69 3.75
CA ASN A 97 -1.83 -4.50 3.26
C ASN A 97 -1.06 -5.82 3.26
N SER A 98 -0.27 -6.06 2.21
CA SER A 98 0.54 -7.28 2.04
C SER A 98 1.62 -7.48 3.12
N GLU A 99 1.96 -6.44 3.89
CA GLU A 99 2.91 -6.48 5.00
C GLU A 99 2.24 -6.70 6.36
N ASP A 100 0.92 -6.88 6.41
CA ASP A 100 0.19 -7.14 7.65
C ASP A 100 0.53 -8.52 8.23
N GLY A 101 0.54 -8.60 9.55
CA GLY A 101 1.02 -9.76 10.30
C GLY A 101 0.34 -11.08 9.93
N ILE A 102 -0.94 -11.07 9.51
CA ILE A 102 -1.61 -12.30 9.06
C ILE A 102 -0.92 -12.94 7.85
N TYR A 103 -0.38 -12.12 6.93
CA TYR A 103 0.38 -12.63 5.77
C TYR A 103 1.78 -13.08 6.17
N VAL A 104 2.38 -12.49 7.22
CA VAL A 104 3.64 -12.98 7.79
C VAL A 104 3.43 -14.36 8.41
N LEU A 105 2.32 -14.61 9.12
CA LEU A 105 1.97 -15.94 9.63
C LEU A 105 1.81 -16.95 8.48
N LEU A 106 1.11 -16.60 7.42
CA LEU A 106 0.97 -17.44 6.23
C LEU A 106 2.33 -17.75 5.58
N LYS A 107 3.20 -16.75 5.42
CA LYS A 107 4.57 -16.93 4.91
C LYS A 107 5.38 -17.91 5.74
N GLU A 108 5.39 -17.77 7.05
CA GLU A 108 6.16 -18.65 7.95
C GLU A 108 5.67 -20.10 7.89
N ALA A 109 4.37 -20.32 7.64
CA ALA A 109 3.84 -21.65 7.41
C ALA A 109 4.30 -22.23 6.05
N ILE A 110 4.18 -21.44 4.97
CA ILE A 110 4.54 -21.88 3.61
C ILE A 110 6.04 -22.09 3.47
N ASP A 111 6.88 -21.23 4.06
CA ASP A 111 8.34 -21.30 3.96
C ASP A 111 8.90 -22.67 4.39
N ASN A 112 8.26 -23.34 5.36
CA ASN A 112 8.66 -24.69 5.76
C ASN A 112 8.38 -25.73 4.66
N SER A 113 7.25 -25.60 3.96
CA SER A 113 6.91 -26.47 2.84
C SER A 113 7.79 -26.20 1.60
N ILE A 114 8.18 -24.94 1.38
CA ILE A 114 9.15 -24.57 0.33
C ILE A 114 10.52 -25.17 0.59
N ASP A 115 10.96 -25.18 1.85
CA ASP A 115 12.24 -25.81 2.21
C ASP A 115 12.23 -27.32 1.92
N GLU A 116 11.11 -28.02 2.14
CA GLU A 116 10.97 -29.44 1.75
C GLU A 116 11.08 -29.61 0.22
N PHE A 117 10.42 -28.75 -0.56
CA PHE A 117 10.55 -28.76 -2.03
C PHE A 117 12.01 -28.56 -2.47
N ARG A 118 12.73 -27.61 -1.89
CA ARG A 118 14.15 -27.33 -2.18
C ARG A 118 15.06 -28.51 -1.82
N MET A 119 14.65 -29.32 -0.85
CA MET A 119 15.31 -30.58 -0.50
C MET A 119 14.89 -31.75 -1.41
N ASN A 120 14.21 -31.46 -2.52
CA ASN A 120 13.65 -32.45 -3.46
C ASN A 120 12.62 -33.41 -2.83
N ALA A 121 11.96 -32.95 -1.73
CA ALA A 121 10.91 -33.68 -1.08
C ALA A 121 9.55 -33.01 -1.36
N GLY A 122 8.70 -33.69 -2.11
CA GLY A 122 7.42 -33.16 -2.57
C GLY A 122 7.53 -32.19 -3.75
N LYS A 123 6.44 -32.07 -4.52
CA LYS A 123 6.33 -31.14 -5.67
C LYS A 123 5.02 -30.38 -5.69
N ARG A 124 4.20 -30.57 -4.67
CA ARG A 124 2.87 -29.97 -4.54
C ARG A 124 2.68 -29.44 -3.13
N ILE A 125 2.10 -28.24 -3.05
CA ILE A 125 1.62 -27.63 -1.81
C ILE A 125 0.16 -27.24 -2.06
N GLU A 126 -0.73 -27.52 -1.12
CA GLU A 126 -2.13 -27.09 -1.14
C GLU A 126 -2.33 -26.02 -0.09
N VAL A 127 -2.99 -24.92 -0.47
CA VAL A 127 -3.28 -23.78 0.41
C VAL A 127 -4.72 -23.38 0.19
N ASP A 128 -5.53 -23.40 1.26
CA ASP A 128 -6.89 -22.94 1.19
C ASP A 128 -7.12 -21.85 2.25
N ILE A 129 -7.82 -20.81 1.84
CA ILE A 129 -8.30 -19.74 2.71
C ILE A 129 -9.80 -20.02 3.00
N ILE A 130 -10.10 -20.25 4.26
CA ILE A 130 -11.43 -20.62 4.73
C ILE A 130 -12.11 -19.39 5.31
N ASP A 131 -13.26 -19.00 4.75
CA ASP A 131 -14.08 -17.85 5.17
C ASP A 131 -13.29 -16.53 5.32
N ASN A 132 -12.19 -16.37 4.58
CA ASN A 132 -11.24 -15.25 4.67
C ASN A 132 -10.64 -15.06 6.09
N LYS A 133 -10.70 -16.07 6.95
CA LYS A 133 -10.28 -16.01 8.36
C LYS A 133 -9.26 -17.06 8.76
N ALA A 134 -9.33 -18.24 8.21
CA ALA A 134 -8.44 -19.34 8.54
C ALA A 134 -7.69 -19.84 7.31
N VAL A 135 -6.58 -20.51 7.55
CA VAL A 135 -5.71 -21.09 6.54
C VAL A 135 -5.57 -22.57 6.79
N SER A 136 -5.70 -23.38 5.75
CA SER A 136 -5.18 -24.74 5.72
C SER A 136 -4.03 -24.85 4.70
N LEU A 137 -2.99 -25.58 5.08
CA LEU A 137 -1.82 -25.82 4.26
C LEU A 137 -1.43 -27.30 4.33
N ARG A 138 -1.19 -27.92 3.19
CA ARG A 138 -0.72 -29.32 3.10
C ARG A 138 0.47 -29.39 2.15
N ASP A 139 1.61 -29.87 2.63
CA ASP A 139 2.72 -30.28 1.78
C ASP A 139 2.82 -31.80 1.69
N TYR A 140 3.61 -32.26 0.74
CA TYR A 140 3.88 -33.67 0.46
C TYR A 140 5.38 -33.96 0.59
N GLY A 141 5.98 -33.30 1.58
CA GLY A 141 7.38 -33.48 1.95
C GLY A 141 7.63 -34.71 2.83
N ARG A 142 8.70 -34.68 3.61
CA ARG A 142 9.10 -35.80 4.48
C ARG A 142 8.29 -35.91 5.77
N GLY A 143 7.51 -34.91 6.09
CA GLY A 143 6.82 -34.77 7.37
C GLY A 143 7.77 -34.43 8.53
N ILE A 144 7.25 -33.80 9.57
CA ILE A 144 7.99 -33.46 10.80
C ILE A 144 8.28 -34.77 11.56
N PRO A 145 9.51 -35.00 12.06
CA PRO A 145 9.80 -36.15 12.91
C PRO A 145 8.82 -36.22 14.09
N GLN A 146 8.03 -37.28 14.17
CA GLN A 146 6.88 -37.36 15.08
C GLN A 146 7.28 -37.19 16.55
N GLY A 147 8.43 -37.72 16.98
CA GLY A 147 8.91 -37.59 18.34
C GLY A 147 9.26 -36.15 18.77
N LYS A 148 9.47 -35.23 17.79
CA LYS A 148 9.83 -33.83 18.02
C LYS A 148 8.79 -32.83 17.48
N MET A 149 7.65 -33.30 17.02
CA MET A 149 6.64 -32.46 16.37
C MET A 149 6.14 -31.35 17.28
N ILE A 150 5.78 -31.67 18.52
CA ILE A 150 5.28 -30.70 19.49
C ILE A 150 6.32 -29.64 19.80
N GLU A 151 7.55 -30.08 20.14
CA GLU A 151 8.67 -29.15 20.41
C GLU A 151 8.94 -28.24 19.20
N ALA A 152 8.89 -28.79 17.97
CA ALA A 152 9.13 -28.06 16.74
C ALA A 152 8.13 -26.92 16.52
N VAL A 153 6.88 -27.01 16.99
CA VAL A 153 5.83 -26.00 16.78
C VAL A 153 5.50 -25.18 18.02
N SER A 154 6.05 -25.53 19.21
CA SER A 154 5.67 -24.87 20.47
C SER A 154 6.84 -24.43 21.36
N GLN A 155 8.10 -24.74 21.01
CA GLN A 155 9.28 -24.31 21.80
C GLN A 155 10.18 -23.43 20.95
N LEU A 156 10.49 -22.21 21.44
CA LEU A 156 11.43 -21.31 20.79
C LEU A 156 12.82 -21.95 20.68
N ASN A 157 13.59 -21.49 19.73
CA ASN A 157 14.96 -21.97 19.49
C ASN A 157 15.05 -23.47 19.22
N THR A 158 13.97 -24.11 18.75
CA THR A 158 13.91 -25.50 18.35
C THR A 158 13.71 -25.60 16.83
N GLY A 159 14.57 -26.30 16.15
CA GLY A 159 14.47 -26.47 14.69
C GLY A 159 15.56 -27.37 14.15
N GLY A 160 15.28 -28.10 13.06
CA GLY A 160 16.27 -28.97 12.39
C GLY A 160 17.25 -28.21 11.49
N LYS A 161 17.19 -26.88 11.46
CA LYS A 161 17.96 -26.06 10.51
C LYS A 161 19.28 -25.52 11.08
N TYR A 162 19.54 -25.67 12.39
CA TYR A 162 20.73 -25.12 13.05
C TYR A 162 22.06 -25.77 12.63
N ASP A 163 22.09 -27.09 12.42
CA ASP A 163 23.34 -27.84 12.20
C ASP A 163 23.50 -28.43 10.81
N SER A 164 22.56 -28.18 9.91
CA SER A 164 22.55 -28.87 8.60
C SER A 164 23.12 -27.96 7.51
N LYS A 165 24.18 -28.41 6.84
CA LYS A 165 24.76 -27.76 5.67
C LYS A 165 23.72 -27.53 4.55
N ALA A 166 22.67 -28.34 4.52
CA ALA A 166 21.61 -28.30 3.52
C ALA A 166 20.67 -27.08 3.68
N PHE A 167 20.57 -26.48 4.88
CA PHE A 167 19.67 -25.36 5.15
C PHE A 167 20.39 -24.00 5.30
N LYS A 168 21.68 -23.92 4.98
CA LYS A 168 22.46 -22.68 5.10
C LYS A 168 21.90 -21.48 4.31
N LYS A 169 21.13 -21.74 3.26
CA LYS A 169 20.46 -20.74 2.39
C LYS A 169 18.94 -20.67 2.64
N SER A 170 18.45 -21.26 3.74
CA SER A 170 17.06 -21.14 4.17
C SER A 170 16.83 -19.80 4.87
N VAL A 171 15.61 -19.29 4.87
CA VAL A 171 15.23 -18.05 5.53
C VAL A 171 14.76 -18.27 6.96
N GLY A 172 14.22 -19.42 7.27
CA GLY A 172 13.64 -19.77 8.57
C GLY A 172 14.64 -20.26 9.61
N MET A 173 15.84 -19.64 9.73
CA MET A 173 16.91 -20.12 10.62
C MET A 173 16.70 -19.80 12.09
N ASN A 174 15.89 -18.81 12.44
CA ASN A 174 15.73 -18.37 13.83
C ASN A 174 14.88 -19.31 14.69
N GLY A 175 14.25 -20.32 14.10
CA GLY A 175 13.41 -21.31 14.82
C GLY A 175 12.21 -20.72 15.53
N VAL A 176 11.70 -19.57 15.08
CA VAL A 176 10.62 -18.82 15.73
C VAL A 176 9.33 -18.82 14.90
N GLY A 177 9.40 -18.83 13.57
CA GLY A 177 8.27 -18.52 12.70
C GLY A 177 7.01 -19.34 12.96
N ILE A 178 7.09 -20.69 12.86
CA ILE A 178 5.90 -21.54 13.08
C ILE A 178 5.37 -21.46 14.53
N LYS A 179 6.21 -21.09 15.51
CA LYS A 179 5.78 -20.85 16.88
C LYS A 179 4.96 -19.58 16.98
N ALA A 180 5.36 -18.52 16.25
CA ALA A 180 4.56 -17.31 16.16
C ALA A 180 3.19 -17.60 15.54
N VAL A 181 3.12 -18.46 14.50
CA VAL A 181 1.83 -18.90 13.92
C VAL A 181 0.97 -19.57 14.99
N ASN A 182 1.52 -20.53 15.75
CA ASN A 182 0.80 -21.24 16.81
C ASN A 182 0.36 -20.27 17.92
N PHE A 183 1.26 -19.45 18.45
CA PHE A 183 0.98 -18.62 19.63
C PHE A 183 0.04 -17.42 19.33
N LEU A 184 0.02 -16.95 18.09
CA LEU A 184 -0.84 -15.84 17.67
C LEU A 184 -2.15 -16.30 17.03
N SER A 185 -2.44 -17.59 17.06
CA SER A 185 -3.70 -18.16 16.55
C SER A 185 -4.63 -18.59 17.68
N THR A 186 -5.94 -18.39 17.49
CA THR A 186 -6.97 -18.94 18.36
C THR A 186 -6.95 -20.47 18.27
N HIS A 187 -6.87 -20.99 17.04
CA HIS A 187 -6.78 -22.42 16.77
C HIS A 187 -5.57 -22.69 15.87
N PHE A 188 -4.74 -23.64 16.30
CA PHE A 188 -3.63 -24.14 15.51
C PHE A 188 -3.65 -25.67 15.54
N GLU A 189 -3.56 -26.30 14.37
CA GLU A 189 -3.46 -27.75 14.24
C GLU A 189 -2.30 -28.11 13.34
N VAL A 190 -1.50 -29.09 13.76
CA VAL A 190 -0.43 -29.67 12.97
C VAL A 190 -0.64 -31.18 12.87
N ARG A 191 -0.52 -31.72 11.66
CA ARG A 191 -0.47 -33.16 11.41
C ARG A 191 0.83 -33.49 10.68
N SER A 192 1.52 -34.52 11.17
CA SER A 192 2.68 -35.07 10.46
C SER A 192 2.37 -36.48 10.00
N TYR A 193 2.41 -36.67 8.68
CA TYR A 193 2.22 -37.95 8.00
C TYR A 193 3.60 -38.53 7.72
N ARG A 194 3.98 -39.57 8.47
CA ARG A 194 5.29 -40.17 8.34
C ARG A 194 5.30 -41.60 8.85
N ASP A 195 6.05 -42.47 8.19
CA ASP A 195 6.28 -43.86 8.61
C ASP A 195 4.97 -44.67 8.79
N GLY A 196 3.94 -44.42 7.94
CA GLY A 196 2.63 -45.08 7.98
C GLY A 196 1.75 -44.63 9.16
N GLN A 197 2.08 -43.54 9.80
CA GLN A 197 1.32 -42.96 10.91
C GLN A 197 1.05 -41.46 10.67
N VAL A 198 -0.05 -40.96 11.20
CA VAL A 198 -0.34 -39.54 11.34
C VAL A 198 -0.37 -39.17 12.80
N ARG A 199 0.49 -38.25 13.22
CA ARG A 199 0.40 -37.60 14.52
C ARG A 199 -0.27 -36.25 14.38
N THR A 200 -1.32 -36.01 15.13
CA THR A 200 -2.11 -34.80 15.15
C THR A 200 -1.99 -34.11 16.50
N ALA A 201 -1.55 -32.85 16.50
CA ALA A 201 -1.55 -32.02 17.70
C ALA A 201 -2.37 -30.75 17.45
N LYS A 202 -3.22 -30.39 18.42
CA LYS A 202 -4.06 -29.18 18.39
C LYS A 202 -3.70 -28.26 19.53
N PHE A 203 -3.73 -26.95 19.25
CA PHE A 203 -3.38 -25.91 20.21
C PHE A 203 -4.43 -24.81 20.18
N GLU A 204 -4.63 -24.17 21.31
CA GLU A 204 -5.33 -22.89 21.44
C GLU A 204 -4.36 -21.88 22.04
N LYS A 205 -4.08 -20.80 21.28
CA LYS A 205 -3.20 -19.70 21.72
C LYS A 205 -1.85 -20.20 22.22
N GLY A 206 -1.28 -21.22 21.57
CA GLY A 206 0.00 -21.83 21.94
C GLY A 206 -0.07 -22.94 23.00
N ILE A 207 -1.23 -23.17 23.60
CA ILE A 207 -1.43 -24.20 24.63
C ILE A 207 -1.95 -25.46 23.96
N ILE A 208 -1.30 -26.60 24.21
CA ILE A 208 -1.71 -27.89 23.64
C ILE A 208 -3.03 -28.37 24.25
N ILE A 209 -3.96 -28.77 23.38
CA ILE A 209 -5.29 -29.28 23.76
C ILE A 209 -5.40 -30.78 23.55
N SER A 210 -4.84 -31.29 22.44
CA SER A 210 -4.87 -32.72 22.13
C SER A 210 -3.62 -33.12 21.35
N ASP A 211 -3.23 -34.40 21.53
CA ASP A 211 -2.12 -35.04 20.84
C ASP A 211 -2.49 -36.51 20.64
N THR A 212 -2.65 -36.91 19.39
CA THR A 212 -3.04 -38.27 19.00
C THR A 212 -2.15 -38.79 17.89
N THR A 213 -1.96 -40.13 17.86
CA THR A 213 -1.24 -40.80 16.78
C THR A 213 -2.06 -41.98 16.28
N GLU A 214 -2.27 -42.04 14.99
CA GLU A 214 -3.11 -43.06 14.33
C GLU A 214 -2.39 -43.60 13.08
N PRO A 215 -2.63 -44.86 12.69
CA PRO A 215 -2.17 -45.39 11.41
C PRO A 215 -2.83 -44.63 10.26
N THR A 216 -2.11 -44.45 9.14
CA THR A 216 -2.62 -43.82 7.93
C THR A 216 -2.01 -44.41 6.67
N GLU A 217 -2.76 -44.40 5.58
CA GLU A 217 -2.30 -44.70 4.22
C GLU A 217 -2.04 -43.43 3.40
N ASP A 218 -2.28 -42.24 4.00
CA ASP A 218 -2.05 -40.98 3.31
C ASP A 218 -0.58 -40.76 2.98
N GLU A 219 -0.34 -40.01 1.89
CA GLU A 219 1.00 -39.61 1.47
C GLU A 219 1.74 -38.85 2.59
N THR A 220 3.06 -39.09 2.68
CA THR A 220 3.92 -38.37 3.63
C THR A 220 3.84 -36.86 3.45
N GLY A 221 4.10 -36.11 4.53
CA GLY A 221 4.14 -34.64 4.50
C GLY A 221 3.58 -34.02 5.76
N THR A 222 3.34 -32.71 5.72
CA THR A 222 2.84 -31.93 6.86
C THR A 222 1.55 -31.22 6.48
N TYR A 223 0.58 -31.23 7.41
CA TYR A 223 -0.62 -30.39 7.34
C TYR A 223 -0.60 -29.40 8.49
N ILE A 224 -0.93 -28.15 8.19
CA ILE A 224 -1.07 -27.06 9.15
C ILE A 224 -2.42 -26.40 8.92
N TYR A 225 -3.15 -26.17 9.99
CA TYR A 225 -4.33 -25.29 10.02
C TYR A 225 -4.11 -24.23 11.08
N PHE A 226 -4.45 -22.99 10.79
CA PHE A 226 -4.43 -21.94 11.79
C PHE A 226 -5.50 -20.86 11.53
N GLU A 227 -5.99 -20.28 12.61
CA GLU A 227 -6.92 -19.16 12.63
C GLU A 227 -6.31 -18.08 13.52
N PRO A 228 -5.85 -16.93 12.95
CA PRO A 228 -5.29 -15.83 13.72
C PRO A 228 -6.24 -15.35 14.82
N ASP A 229 -5.69 -14.99 15.99
CA ASP A 229 -6.50 -14.58 17.15
C ASP A 229 -7.14 -13.20 16.92
N ALA A 230 -8.48 -13.16 16.77
CA ALA A 230 -9.25 -11.94 16.55
C ALA A 230 -9.11 -10.91 17.70
N SER A 231 -8.66 -11.33 18.89
CA SER A 231 -8.39 -10.39 19.99
C SER A 231 -7.14 -9.57 19.73
N LEU A 232 -6.18 -10.10 18.95
CA LEU A 232 -4.95 -9.42 18.54
C LEU A 232 -5.12 -8.76 17.16
N PHE A 233 -5.62 -9.51 16.19
CA PHE A 233 -5.86 -9.05 14.81
C PHE A 233 -7.30 -8.56 14.67
N LYS A 234 -7.54 -7.31 15.05
CA LYS A 234 -8.90 -6.74 15.02
C LYS A 234 -9.41 -6.62 13.58
N ASN A 235 -10.61 -7.16 13.33
CA ASN A 235 -11.33 -7.08 12.05
C ASN A 235 -10.53 -7.57 10.83
N TYR A 236 -9.53 -8.43 11.02
CA TYR A 236 -8.70 -8.92 9.92
C TYR A 236 -9.50 -9.74 8.91
N SER A 237 -9.02 -9.75 7.67
CA SER A 237 -9.53 -10.60 6.58
C SER A 237 -8.38 -10.90 5.61
N PHE A 238 -8.24 -12.17 5.20
CA PHE A 238 -7.34 -12.51 4.11
C PHE A 238 -7.95 -12.07 2.78
N HIS A 239 -7.20 -11.29 1.99
CA HIS A 239 -7.58 -10.87 0.66
C HIS A 239 -6.97 -11.81 -0.37
N ASN A 240 -7.82 -12.39 -1.24
CA ASN A 240 -7.39 -13.37 -2.23
C ASN A 240 -6.29 -12.85 -3.16
N ASP A 241 -6.36 -11.59 -3.57
CA ASP A 241 -5.38 -10.99 -4.49
C ASP A 241 -3.99 -10.93 -3.88
N ILE A 242 -3.90 -10.60 -2.57
CA ILE A 242 -2.63 -10.54 -1.84
C ILE A 242 -2.06 -11.96 -1.68
N VAL A 243 -2.92 -12.92 -1.25
CA VAL A 243 -2.51 -14.31 -1.09
C VAL A 243 -2.07 -14.90 -2.43
N GLU A 244 -2.84 -14.72 -3.50
CA GLU A 244 -2.49 -15.24 -4.82
C GLU A 244 -1.16 -14.66 -5.33
N THR A 245 -0.94 -13.35 -5.18
CA THR A 245 0.32 -12.69 -5.57
C THR A 245 1.50 -13.29 -4.80
N MET A 246 1.34 -13.52 -3.51
CA MET A 246 2.38 -14.14 -2.68
C MET A 246 2.67 -15.58 -3.13
N LEU A 247 1.64 -16.39 -3.40
CA LEU A 247 1.79 -17.77 -3.84
C LEU A 247 2.43 -17.85 -5.24
N ARG A 248 2.09 -16.94 -6.15
CA ARG A 248 2.74 -16.82 -7.46
C ARG A 248 4.22 -16.53 -7.33
N ASN A 249 4.63 -15.63 -6.43
CA ASN A 249 6.02 -15.34 -6.17
C ASN A 249 6.80 -16.60 -5.75
N TYR A 250 6.22 -17.46 -4.91
CA TYR A 250 6.84 -18.74 -4.57
C TYR A 250 7.01 -19.66 -5.79
N THR A 251 6.04 -19.70 -6.71
CA THR A 251 6.18 -20.55 -7.92
C THR A 251 7.20 -20.00 -8.90
N TYR A 252 7.35 -18.68 -9.02
CA TYR A 252 8.40 -18.08 -9.85
C TYR A 252 9.81 -18.38 -9.33
N LEU A 253 9.99 -18.41 -8.02
CA LEU A 253 11.28 -18.67 -7.39
C LEU A 253 11.60 -20.15 -7.23
N ASN A 254 10.61 -21.02 -7.41
CA ASN A 254 10.74 -22.47 -7.28
C ASN A 254 10.10 -23.15 -8.51
N THR A 255 10.78 -23.06 -9.65
CA THR A 255 10.28 -23.61 -10.91
C THR A 255 9.95 -25.10 -10.79
N GLY A 256 8.75 -25.48 -11.25
CA GLY A 256 8.26 -26.86 -11.16
C GLY A 256 7.47 -27.18 -9.88
N LEU A 257 7.48 -26.30 -8.88
CA LEU A 257 6.57 -26.39 -7.74
C LEU A 257 5.14 -26.06 -8.17
N ALA A 258 4.20 -26.95 -7.89
CA ALA A 258 2.77 -26.71 -8.05
C ALA A 258 2.14 -26.29 -6.73
N ILE A 259 1.53 -25.13 -6.69
CA ILE A 259 0.70 -24.69 -5.55
C ILE A 259 -0.77 -24.79 -5.97
N MET A 260 -1.56 -25.53 -5.19
CA MET A 260 -3.01 -25.61 -5.34
C MET A 260 -3.62 -24.57 -4.38
N TYR A 261 -4.17 -23.50 -4.91
CA TYR A 261 -4.79 -22.44 -4.13
C TYR A 261 -6.30 -22.43 -4.31
N ASN A 262 -7.04 -22.72 -3.25
CA ASN A 262 -8.50 -22.89 -3.30
C ASN A 262 -8.94 -23.81 -4.47
N GLY A 263 -8.22 -24.92 -4.66
CA GLY A 263 -8.44 -25.88 -5.74
C GLY A 263 -7.91 -25.48 -7.13
N ARG A 264 -7.39 -24.25 -7.31
CA ARG A 264 -6.79 -23.77 -8.56
C ARG A 264 -5.28 -23.96 -8.56
N ARG A 265 -4.75 -24.55 -9.63
CA ARG A 265 -3.32 -24.80 -9.77
C ARG A 265 -2.57 -23.54 -10.20
N ILE A 266 -1.52 -23.17 -9.47
CA ILE A 266 -0.53 -22.14 -9.78
C ILE A 266 0.81 -22.83 -10.02
N LEU A 267 1.48 -22.53 -11.13
CA LEU A 267 2.75 -23.11 -11.52
C LEU A 267 3.50 -22.15 -12.44
N SER A 268 4.80 -21.95 -12.21
CA SER A 268 5.70 -21.30 -13.17
C SER A 268 6.67 -22.30 -13.77
N ARG A 269 6.97 -22.15 -15.06
CA ARG A 269 7.96 -22.96 -15.81
C ARG A 269 9.25 -22.20 -16.08
N ASN A 270 9.15 -20.88 -16.25
CA ASN A 270 10.26 -20.03 -16.67
C ASN A 270 10.74 -19.06 -15.56
N GLY A 271 10.28 -19.25 -14.31
CA GLY A 271 10.81 -18.51 -13.16
C GLY A 271 10.60 -17.00 -13.23
N LEU A 272 11.69 -16.24 -13.12
CA LEU A 272 11.63 -14.77 -13.15
C LEU A 272 11.17 -14.19 -14.49
N GLU A 273 11.31 -14.93 -15.59
CA GLU A 273 10.73 -14.51 -16.87
C GLU A 273 9.20 -14.48 -16.82
N ASP A 274 8.58 -15.52 -16.25
CA ASP A 274 7.12 -15.57 -16.04
C ASP A 274 6.67 -14.47 -15.07
N LEU A 275 7.46 -14.21 -14.01
CA LEU A 275 7.19 -13.12 -13.08
C LEU A 275 7.09 -11.77 -13.81
N LEU A 276 8.07 -11.44 -14.67
CA LEU A 276 8.02 -10.19 -15.41
C LEU A 276 6.84 -10.16 -16.38
N LYS A 277 6.61 -11.23 -17.15
CA LYS A 277 5.45 -11.33 -18.05
C LYS A 277 4.13 -11.14 -17.33
N ASP A 278 4.04 -11.64 -16.09
CA ASP A 278 2.82 -11.55 -15.29
C ASP A 278 2.62 -10.20 -14.62
N ASN A 279 3.68 -9.43 -14.35
CA ASN A 279 3.59 -8.15 -13.67
C ASN A 279 3.71 -6.92 -14.59
N MET A 280 4.25 -7.09 -15.81
CA MET A 280 4.35 -5.98 -16.75
C MET A 280 2.97 -5.49 -17.22
N THR A 281 2.79 -4.18 -17.21
CA THR A 281 1.56 -3.49 -17.67
C THR A 281 1.69 -2.94 -19.08
N THR A 282 2.91 -2.92 -19.63
CA THR A 282 3.22 -2.45 -21.00
C THR A 282 4.06 -3.48 -21.71
N ASP A 283 4.03 -3.43 -23.03
CA ASP A 283 4.79 -4.37 -23.90
C ASP A 283 6.29 -4.19 -23.73
N ALA A 284 7.00 -5.33 -23.71
CA ALA A 284 8.45 -5.36 -23.77
C ALA A 284 8.97 -4.91 -25.15
N LEU A 285 10.01 -4.09 -25.19
CA LEU A 285 10.62 -3.65 -26.45
C LEU A 285 11.40 -4.75 -27.14
N TYR A 286 11.83 -5.75 -26.40
CA TYR A 286 12.54 -6.93 -26.85
C TYR A 286 12.24 -8.11 -25.92
N PRO A 287 12.48 -9.38 -26.35
CA PRO A 287 12.27 -10.54 -25.49
C PRO A 287 13.00 -10.40 -24.15
N ILE A 288 12.36 -10.81 -23.06
CA ILE A 288 12.95 -10.75 -21.73
C ILE A 288 14.27 -11.53 -21.73
N ILE A 289 15.34 -10.86 -21.36
CA ILE A 289 16.66 -11.48 -21.16
C ILE A 289 16.62 -12.17 -19.80
N HIS A 290 16.79 -13.50 -19.81
CA HIS A 290 16.75 -14.33 -18.62
C HIS A 290 18.05 -15.12 -18.50
N VAL A 291 18.78 -14.93 -17.41
CA VAL A 291 20.06 -15.57 -17.12
C VAL A 291 20.05 -16.14 -15.71
N LYS A 292 20.63 -17.35 -15.56
CA LYS A 292 20.62 -18.09 -14.30
C LYS A 292 22.00 -18.64 -13.98
N GLY A 293 22.48 -18.40 -12.76
CA GLY A 293 23.66 -18.98 -12.15
C GLY A 293 23.32 -19.90 -10.98
N GLU A 294 24.32 -20.30 -10.21
CA GLU A 294 24.14 -21.19 -9.07
C GLU A 294 23.28 -20.54 -7.96
N ASP A 295 23.62 -19.31 -7.56
CA ASP A 295 22.96 -18.59 -6.47
C ASP A 295 22.35 -17.25 -6.91
N ILE A 296 22.14 -17.09 -8.22
CA ILE A 296 21.60 -15.86 -8.79
C ILE A 296 20.76 -16.17 -10.02
N GLU A 297 19.63 -15.52 -10.13
CA GLU A 297 18.77 -15.52 -11.30
C GLU A 297 18.34 -14.08 -11.58
N ILE A 298 18.43 -13.67 -12.84
CA ILE A 298 18.10 -12.32 -13.29
C ILE A 298 17.24 -12.41 -14.54
N ALA A 299 16.18 -11.62 -14.59
CA ALA A 299 15.39 -11.40 -15.78
C ALA A 299 15.17 -9.89 -15.97
N PHE A 300 15.27 -9.37 -17.20
CA PHE A 300 15.02 -7.96 -17.47
C PHE A 300 14.63 -7.69 -18.92
N THR A 301 13.95 -6.57 -19.13
CA THR A 301 13.66 -5.98 -20.43
C THR A 301 13.48 -4.48 -20.28
N HIS A 302 13.37 -3.75 -21.39
CA HIS A 302 12.94 -2.35 -21.40
C HIS A 302 11.51 -2.22 -21.94
N THR A 303 10.83 -1.21 -21.46
CA THR A 303 9.50 -0.78 -21.90
C THR A 303 9.49 0.68 -22.27
N ASN A 304 8.38 1.18 -22.78
CA ASN A 304 8.19 2.62 -23.03
C ASN A 304 7.65 3.38 -21.82
N GLN A 305 7.55 2.74 -20.65
CA GLN A 305 7.18 3.42 -19.41
C GLN A 305 8.29 4.36 -18.94
N TYR A 306 7.87 5.38 -18.18
CA TYR A 306 8.81 6.22 -17.44
C TYR A 306 9.20 5.54 -16.13
N GLY A 307 10.45 5.71 -15.72
CA GLY A 307 10.99 5.15 -14.48
C GLY A 307 11.64 3.78 -14.66
N GLU A 308 11.88 3.12 -13.55
CA GLU A 308 12.53 1.79 -13.44
C GLU A 308 11.70 0.94 -12.47
N GLU A 309 11.51 -0.34 -12.79
CA GLU A 309 10.77 -1.29 -11.97
C GLU A 309 11.64 -2.47 -11.59
N TYR A 310 11.65 -2.83 -10.31
CA TYR A 310 12.47 -3.92 -9.79
C TYR A 310 11.68 -4.84 -8.88
N HIS A 311 11.78 -6.13 -9.15
CA HIS A 311 11.34 -7.21 -8.27
C HIS A 311 12.57 -7.89 -7.70
N SER A 312 12.76 -7.87 -6.39
CA SER A 312 13.97 -8.43 -5.79
C SER A 312 13.67 -9.46 -4.71
N PHE A 313 14.47 -10.52 -4.67
CA PHE A 313 14.26 -11.68 -3.81
C PHE A 313 15.58 -12.16 -3.20
N VAL A 314 15.50 -12.62 -1.97
CA VAL A 314 16.62 -13.23 -1.25
C VAL A 314 16.15 -14.52 -0.60
N ASN A 315 16.77 -15.66 -0.93
CA ASN A 315 16.42 -16.98 -0.41
C ASN A 315 14.92 -17.33 -0.55
N GLY A 316 14.25 -16.76 -1.55
CA GLY A 316 12.83 -16.95 -1.78
C GLY A 316 11.91 -15.94 -1.09
N GLN A 317 12.45 -14.98 -0.35
CA GLN A 317 11.68 -13.89 0.25
C GLN A 317 11.65 -12.66 -0.66
N HIS A 318 10.48 -12.10 -0.86
CA HIS A 318 10.31 -10.85 -1.61
C HIS A 318 10.81 -9.68 -0.77
N THR A 319 11.85 -9.00 -1.25
CA THR A 319 12.43 -7.83 -0.59
C THR A 319 11.81 -6.56 -1.21
N THR A 320 10.63 -6.17 -0.71
CA THR A 320 9.86 -5.04 -1.25
C THR A 320 10.62 -3.71 -1.22
N GLN A 321 11.52 -3.55 -0.26
CA GLN A 321 12.40 -2.39 -0.14
C GLN A 321 13.80 -2.63 -0.72
N GLY A 322 14.01 -3.71 -1.45
CA GLY A 322 15.27 -4.03 -2.11
C GLY A 322 16.38 -4.47 -1.16
N GLY A 323 17.52 -3.84 -1.27
CA GLY A 323 18.71 -4.12 -0.47
C GLY A 323 19.99 -4.13 -1.29
N THR A 324 21.08 -4.67 -0.71
CA THR A 324 22.42 -4.66 -1.31
C THR A 324 22.47 -5.35 -2.68
N HIS A 325 21.76 -6.44 -2.89
CA HIS A 325 21.68 -7.18 -4.14
C HIS A 325 20.99 -6.38 -5.26
N GLN A 326 19.87 -5.71 -4.97
CA GLN A 326 19.18 -4.87 -5.94
C GLN A 326 20.03 -3.65 -6.30
N SER A 327 20.67 -3.02 -5.32
CA SER A 327 21.56 -1.89 -5.55
C SER A 327 22.74 -2.29 -6.43
N ALA A 328 23.35 -3.43 -6.17
CA ALA A 328 24.41 -4.00 -6.99
C ALA A 328 23.94 -4.25 -8.43
N PHE A 329 22.77 -4.85 -8.61
CA PHE A 329 22.20 -5.08 -9.93
C PHE A 329 21.98 -3.75 -10.70
N LYS A 330 21.34 -2.76 -10.07
CA LYS A 330 21.12 -1.43 -10.66
C LYS A 330 22.40 -0.77 -11.17
N GLU A 331 23.48 -0.90 -10.41
CA GLU A 331 24.77 -0.36 -10.76
C GLU A 331 25.39 -1.12 -11.94
N HIS A 332 25.50 -2.43 -11.80
CA HIS A 332 26.26 -3.25 -12.72
C HIS A 332 25.57 -3.48 -14.07
N ILE A 333 24.23 -3.54 -14.13
CA ILE A 333 23.52 -3.61 -15.41
C ILE A 333 23.78 -2.35 -16.26
N ALA A 334 23.72 -1.18 -15.61
CA ALA A 334 24.00 0.09 -16.30
C ALA A 334 25.46 0.18 -16.74
N LYS A 335 26.38 -0.26 -15.89
CA LYS A 335 27.81 -0.28 -16.19
C LYS A 335 28.13 -1.22 -17.37
N THR A 336 27.60 -2.44 -17.36
CA THR A 336 27.82 -3.45 -18.41
C THR A 336 27.31 -2.96 -19.76
N ILE A 337 26.09 -2.45 -19.83
CA ILE A 337 25.51 -1.93 -21.09
C ILE A 337 26.29 -0.72 -21.59
N LYS A 338 26.73 0.16 -20.69
CA LYS A 338 27.60 1.31 -21.04
C LYS A 338 28.93 0.85 -21.64
N GLU A 339 29.62 -0.10 -20.99
CA GLU A 339 30.88 -0.67 -21.47
C GLU A 339 30.69 -1.35 -22.83
N PHE A 340 29.63 -2.18 -22.99
CA PHE A 340 29.30 -2.83 -24.25
C PHE A 340 29.05 -1.84 -25.39
N SER A 341 28.30 -0.78 -25.15
CA SER A 341 27.95 0.22 -26.16
C SER A 341 29.14 1.07 -26.61
N GLY A 342 30.21 1.17 -25.82
CA GLY A 342 31.35 2.09 -26.04
C GLY A 342 30.98 3.58 -26.00
N LYS A 343 29.75 3.92 -25.62
CA LYS A 343 29.23 5.29 -25.55
C LYS A 343 29.17 5.78 -24.11
N ASN A 344 29.32 7.09 -23.91
CA ASN A 344 29.28 7.68 -22.57
C ASN A 344 27.84 8.03 -22.16
N PHE A 345 26.96 7.03 -22.10
CA PHE A 345 25.60 7.20 -21.60
C PHE A 345 25.58 7.43 -20.07
N GLU A 346 24.61 8.18 -19.58
CA GLU A 346 24.32 8.25 -18.16
C GLU A 346 23.59 7.00 -17.70
N TYR A 347 23.84 6.53 -16.47
CA TYR A 347 23.20 5.33 -15.92
C TYR A 347 21.68 5.46 -15.83
N THR A 348 21.17 6.66 -15.61
CA THR A 348 19.74 6.95 -15.62
C THR A 348 19.09 6.75 -16.98
N ASP A 349 19.80 7.09 -18.07
CA ASP A 349 19.30 6.87 -19.43
C ASP A 349 19.22 5.38 -19.76
N ILE A 350 20.23 4.61 -19.29
CA ILE A 350 20.28 3.15 -19.48
C ILE A 350 19.15 2.45 -18.73
N ARG A 351 18.83 2.90 -17.53
CA ARG A 351 17.76 2.29 -16.71
C ARG A 351 16.36 2.83 -16.99
N SER A 352 16.24 3.87 -17.84
CA SER A 352 14.94 4.43 -18.18
C SER A 352 14.06 3.40 -18.91
N GLY A 353 12.91 3.06 -18.30
CA GLY A 353 12.00 2.03 -18.79
C GLY A 353 12.45 0.59 -18.49
N LEU A 354 13.48 0.40 -17.66
CA LEU A 354 13.94 -0.95 -17.27
C LEU A 354 12.95 -1.61 -16.32
N VAL A 355 12.51 -2.81 -16.68
CA VAL A 355 11.74 -3.72 -15.82
C VAL A 355 12.59 -4.94 -15.56
N ALA A 356 12.89 -5.23 -14.29
CA ALA A 356 13.84 -6.26 -13.95
C ALA A 356 13.45 -7.05 -12.68
N ALA A 357 13.87 -8.30 -12.65
CA ALA A 357 13.78 -9.17 -11.47
C ALA A 357 15.15 -9.75 -11.14
N ILE A 358 15.48 -9.79 -9.87
CA ILE A 358 16.70 -10.44 -9.36
C ILE A 358 16.38 -11.31 -8.15
N ALA A 359 16.84 -12.55 -8.16
CA ALA A 359 16.81 -13.45 -7.01
C ALA A 359 18.23 -13.90 -6.68
N VAL A 360 18.61 -13.85 -5.40
CA VAL A 360 19.90 -14.33 -4.91
C VAL A 360 19.71 -15.25 -3.71
N ASN A 361 20.62 -16.25 -3.58
CA ASN A 361 20.69 -17.11 -2.41
C ASN A 361 21.95 -16.73 -1.59
N VAL A 362 21.73 -16.17 -0.43
CA VAL A 362 22.77 -15.71 0.50
C VAL A 362 22.84 -16.66 1.68
N GLU A 363 24.04 -17.04 2.09
CA GLU A 363 24.26 -17.83 3.30
C GLU A 363 24.16 -16.92 4.53
N GLU A 364 23.32 -17.29 5.50
CA GLU A 364 23.05 -16.52 6.71
C GLU A 364 22.67 -15.04 6.43
N PRO A 365 21.58 -14.79 5.68
CA PRO A 365 21.22 -13.44 5.30
C PRO A 365 20.82 -12.60 6.51
N MET A 366 21.34 -11.38 6.58
CA MET A 366 20.92 -10.37 7.54
C MET A 366 19.94 -9.40 6.85
N PHE A 367 18.76 -9.25 7.45
CA PHE A 367 17.75 -8.28 7.02
C PHE A 367 17.67 -7.11 7.99
N GLU A 368 17.23 -5.95 7.52
CA GLU A 368 17.07 -4.77 8.38
C GLU A 368 15.92 -4.92 9.40
N SER A 369 14.96 -5.82 9.14
CA SER A 369 13.82 -6.11 10.02
C SER A 369 13.44 -7.59 9.97
N GLN A 370 12.69 -8.04 10.97
CA GLN A 370 12.16 -9.41 11.03
C GLN A 370 11.16 -9.71 9.89
N THR A 371 10.52 -8.70 9.33
CA THR A 371 9.64 -8.84 8.15
C THR A 371 10.40 -9.15 6.85
N LYS A 372 11.75 -9.08 6.87
CA LYS A 372 12.65 -9.50 5.80
C LYS A 372 12.45 -8.75 4.47
N ILE A 373 11.97 -7.50 4.54
CA ILE A 373 11.64 -6.67 3.37
C ILE A 373 12.86 -6.02 2.69
N LYS A 374 14.02 -5.99 3.38
CA LYS A 374 15.25 -5.37 2.86
C LYS A 374 16.49 -6.14 3.29
N LEU A 375 17.34 -6.52 2.32
CA LEU A 375 18.62 -7.20 2.60
C LEU A 375 19.68 -6.20 3.06
N GLY A 376 20.24 -6.44 4.26
CA GLY A 376 21.36 -5.69 4.82
C GLY A 376 22.74 -6.36 4.63
N SER A 377 22.80 -7.67 4.32
CA SER A 377 24.08 -8.41 4.16
C SER A 377 24.97 -7.74 3.12
N LEU A 378 26.23 -7.57 3.47
CA LEU A 378 27.26 -7.06 2.57
C LEU A 378 27.93 -8.16 1.75
N ASN A 379 27.97 -9.41 2.26
CA ASN A 379 28.61 -10.55 1.65
C ASN A 379 27.62 -11.67 1.35
N MET A 380 27.96 -12.56 0.39
CA MET A 380 27.17 -13.74 0.01
C MET A 380 27.21 -14.85 1.08
N SER A 381 28.23 -14.85 1.92
CA SER A 381 28.39 -15.72 3.09
C SER A 381 29.26 -15.01 4.12
N PRO A 382 29.30 -15.46 5.39
CA PRO A 382 30.05 -14.79 6.46
C PRO A 382 31.51 -14.47 6.13
N ASN A 383 32.17 -15.33 5.35
CA ASN A 383 33.57 -15.14 4.91
C ASN A 383 33.69 -15.13 3.35
N GLY A 384 32.59 -14.89 2.66
CA GLY A 384 32.52 -14.92 1.20
C GLY A 384 32.79 -13.58 0.55
N ILE A 385 32.67 -13.56 -0.78
CA ILE A 385 32.76 -12.34 -1.57
C ILE A 385 31.58 -11.41 -1.30
N SER A 386 31.77 -10.10 -1.55
CA SER A 386 30.69 -9.16 -1.39
C SER A 386 29.56 -9.41 -2.38
N VAL A 387 28.32 -9.12 -1.94
CA VAL A 387 27.12 -9.18 -2.77
C VAL A 387 27.29 -8.32 -4.03
N ASN A 388 27.86 -7.11 -3.87
CA ASN A 388 28.13 -6.21 -4.98
C ASN A 388 29.05 -6.84 -6.02
N LYS A 389 30.15 -7.45 -5.59
CA LYS A 389 31.10 -8.11 -6.51
C LYS A 389 30.48 -9.34 -7.16
N TYR A 390 29.78 -10.20 -6.40
CA TYR A 390 29.15 -11.42 -6.93
C TYR A 390 28.12 -11.11 -8.02
N VAL A 391 27.21 -10.20 -7.73
CA VAL A 391 26.19 -9.75 -8.69
C VAL A 391 26.85 -9.05 -9.88
N GLY A 392 27.86 -8.21 -9.62
CA GLY A 392 28.57 -7.47 -10.67
C GLY A 392 29.31 -8.37 -11.65
N ASP A 393 30.06 -9.34 -11.14
CA ASP A 393 30.80 -10.29 -11.98
C ASP A 393 29.84 -11.14 -12.82
N PHE A 394 28.73 -11.60 -12.24
CA PHE A 394 27.71 -12.36 -12.96
C PHE A 394 27.02 -11.53 -14.06
N VAL A 395 26.54 -10.33 -13.70
CA VAL A 395 25.89 -9.43 -14.67
C VAL A 395 26.84 -9.10 -15.82
N LYS A 396 28.09 -8.78 -15.51
CA LYS A 396 29.09 -8.46 -16.53
C LYS A 396 29.31 -9.65 -17.48
N LEU A 397 29.48 -10.85 -16.95
CA LEU A 397 29.74 -12.02 -17.74
C LEU A 397 28.54 -12.42 -18.62
N GLU A 398 27.39 -12.62 -18.00
CA GLU A 398 26.24 -13.20 -18.68
C GLU A 398 25.52 -12.21 -19.61
N VAL A 399 25.37 -10.95 -19.17
CA VAL A 399 24.69 -9.94 -19.99
C VAL A 399 25.58 -9.53 -21.17
N ASP A 400 26.89 -9.32 -20.96
CA ASP A 400 27.82 -8.98 -22.05
C ASP A 400 27.85 -10.11 -23.10
N ASN A 401 27.97 -11.38 -22.67
CA ASN A 401 27.90 -12.54 -23.53
C ASN A 401 26.55 -12.65 -24.28
N TYR A 402 25.45 -12.32 -23.62
CA TYR A 402 24.13 -12.33 -24.24
C TYR A 402 24.02 -11.28 -25.34
N LEU A 403 24.45 -10.04 -25.07
CA LEU A 403 24.39 -8.94 -26.03
C LEU A 403 25.27 -9.19 -27.25
N HIS A 404 26.44 -9.81 -27.06
CA HIS A 404 27.30 -10.21 -28.19
C HIS A 404 26.67 -11.33 -29.05
N ARG A 405 25.90 -12.23 -28.46
CA ARG A 405 25.19 -13.31 -29.18
C ARG A 405 23.91 -12.83 -29.88
N HIS A 406 23.32 -11.72 -29.40
CA HIS A 406 22.05 -11.18 -29.90
C HIS A 406 22.18 -9.69 -30.28
N PRO A 407 22.92 -9.41 -31.41
CA PRO A 407 23.18 -8.04 -31.82
C PRO A 407 21.92 -7.25 -32.19
N ASP A 408 20.88 -7.91 -32.64
CA ASP A 408 19.55 -7.33 -32.89
C ASP A 408 18.92 -6.75 -31.63
N ILE A 409 18.94 -7.51 -30.53
CA ILE A 409 18.46 -7.04 -29.22
C ILE A 409 19.35 -5.92 -28.69
N ALA A 410 20.67 -6.04 -28.82
CA ALA A 410 21.60 -5.01 -28.40
C ALA A 410 21.36 -3.68 -29.14
N GLU A 411 21.03 -3.70 -30.43
CA GLU A 411 20.69 -2.52 -31.21
C GLU A 411 19.40 -1.84 -30.68
N ILE A 412 18.35 -2.61 -30.38
CA ILE A 412 17.12 -2.08 -29.79
C ILE A 412 17.40 -1.41 -28.44
N ILE A 413 18.22 -2.05 -27.58
CA ILE A 413 18.61 -1.47 -26.29
C ILE A 413 19.35 -0.14 -26.49
N ILE A 414 20.34 -0.10 -27.38
CA ILE A 414 21.13 1.12 -27.66
C ILE A 414 20.26 2.22 -28.25
N GLN A 415 19.30 1.86 -29.10
CA GLN A 415 18.33 2.83 -29.66
C GLN A 415 17.48 3.42 -28.54
N LYS A 416 16.89 2.60 -27.68
CA LYS A 416 16.08 3.04 -26.53
C LYS A 416 16.86 3.97 -25.62
N ILE A 417 18.11 3.63 -25.28
CA ILE A 417 18.96 4.46 -24.44
C ILE A 417 19.29 5.81 -25.12
N THR A 418 19.52 5.79 -26.42
CA THR A 418 19.78 7.01 -27.21
C THR A 418 18.56 7.93 -27.24
N GLU A 419 17.36 7.37 -27.31
CA GLU A 419 16.09 8.12 -27.22
C GLU A 419 15.93 8.72 -25.82
N SER A 420 16.17 7.93 -24.76
CA SER A 420 16.12 8.40 -23.37
C SER A 420 17.13 9.52 -23.10
N GLU A 421 18.35 9.43 -23.65
CA GLU A 421 19.37 10.50 -23.56
C GLU A 421 18.89 11.79 -24.26
N LYS A 422 18.31 11.68 -25.46
CA LYS A 422 17.75 12.83 -26.20
C LYS A 422 16.62 13.49 -25.41
N GLU A 423 15.73 12.69 -24.86
CA GLU A 423 14.64 13.17 -24.00
C GLU A 423 15.15 13.91 -22.77
N ARG A 424 16.10 13.31 -22.04
CA ARG A 424 16.71 13.93 -20.86
C ARG A 424 17.39 15.25 -21.19
N LYS A 425 18.18 15.29 -22.27
CA LYS A 425 18.87 16.52 -22.73
C LYS A 425 17.87 17.61 -23.13
N ALA A 426 16.80 17.24 -23.83
CA ALA A 426 15.74 18.19 -24.20
C ALA A 426 15.00 18.76 -22.99
N MET A 427 14.86 17.92 -21.94
CA MET A 427 14.16 18.29 -20.72
C MET A 427 15.01 19.07 -19.72
N ALA A 428 16.33 18.94 -19.74
CA ALA A 428 17.21 19.55 -18.73
C ALA A 428 17.00 21.08 -18.59
N GLY A 429 16.74 21.77 -19.68
CA GLY A 429 16.40 23.19 -19.67
C GLY A 429 15.05 23.50 -19.07
N VAL A 430 14.04 22.68 -19.40
CA VAL A 430 12.66 22.84 -18.94
C VAL A 430 12.54 22.50 -17.45
N THR A 431 13.17 21.40 -17.01
CA THR A 431 13.21 20.98 -15.61
C THR A 431 13.92 22.02 -14.73
N LYS A 432 15.02 22.61 -15.19
CA LYS A 432 15.71 23.68 -14.47
C LYS A 432 14.81 24.90 -14.25
N LEU A 433 14.13 25.36 -15.30
CA LEU A 433 13.16 26.46 -15.21
C LEU A 433 11.96 26.11 -14.31
N ALA A 434 11.46 24.88 -14.41
CA ALA A 434 10.37 24.39 -13.59
C ALA A 434 10.77 24.34 -12.09
N ARG A 435 11.96 23.80 -11.76
CA ARG A 435 12.51 23.79 -10.40
C ARG A 435 12.76 25.19 -9.84
N GLU A 436 13.25 26.13 -10.65
CA GLU A 436 13.40 27.52 -10.23
C GLU A 436 12.05 28.18 -9.94
N ARG A 437 11.02 27.88 -10.75
CA ARG A 437 9.62 28.30 -10.50
C ARG A 437 9.06 27.66 -9.23
N ALA A 438 9.22 26.34 -9.05
CA ALA A 438 8.78 25.61 -7.88
C ALA A 438 9.49 26.10 -6.60
N LYS A 439 10.80 26.35 -6.62
CA LYS A 439 11.53 26.93 -5.49
C LYS A 439 11.04 28.33 -5.14
N LYS A 440 10.77 29.18 -6.14
CA LYS A 440 10.16 30.50 -5.92
C LYS A 440 8.75 30.38 -5.37
N ALA A 441 7.97 29.41 -5.86
CA ALA A 441 6.63 29.13 -5.38
C ALA A 441 6.63 28.53 -3.96
N ASN A 442 7.59 27.65 -3.60
CA ASN A 442 7.71 27.07 -2.26
C ASN A 442 7.99 28.12 -1.17
N LEU A 443 8.72 29.20 -1.48
CA LEU A 443 8.90 30.32 -0.55
C LEU A 443 7.62 31.11 -0.28
N HIS A 444 6.59 31.01 -1.16
CA HIS A 444 5.31 31.72 -1.07
C HIS A 444 4.11 30.79 -1.37
N ASN A 445 4.28 29.47 -1.29
CA ASN A 445 3.26 28.52 -1.76
C ASN A 445 2.03 28.50 -0.84
N ARG A 446 1.00 29.25 -1.19
CA ARG A 446 -0.30 29.20 -0.53
C ARG A 446 -1.04 27.88 -0.74
N LYS A 447 -0.60 27.05 -1.69
CA LYS A 447 -1.24 25.78 -2.06
C LYS A 447 -0.84 24.62 -1.17
N LEU A 448 0.40 24.56 -0.71
CA LEU A 448 0.89 23.51 0.20
C LEU A 448 0.81 23.98 1.66
N ARG A 449 0.05 23.27 2.46
CA ARG A 449 0.05 23.33 3.93
C ARG A 449 0.76 22.09 4.43
N ASP A 450 2.07 22.19 4.56
CA ASP A 450 2.95 21.05 4.88
C ASP A 450 2.76 20.51 6.30
N CYS A 451 3.19 19.28 6.53
CA CYS A 451 3.30 18.66 7.85
C CYS A 451 4.76 18.70 8.35
N ARG A 452 4.97 18.31 9.60
CA ARG A 452 6.30 18.35 10.25
C ARG A 452 7.11 17.08 10.02
N ILE A 453 6.45 15.93 9.90
CA ILE A 453 7.06 14.61 9.78
C ILE A 453 6.82 14.13 8.35
N HIS A 454 7.89 13.78 7.65
CA HIS A 454 7.82 13.26 6.29
C HIS A 454 8.18 11.76 6.24
N TYR A 455 7.76 11.08 5.19
CA TYR A 455 8.11 9.68 4.96
C TYR A 455 9.62 9.47 4.77
N SER A 456 10.28 10.48 4.18
CA SER A 456 11.75 10.54 4.04
C SER A 456 12.50 10.71 5.36
N ASP A 457 11.84 10.99 6.48
CA ASP A 457 12.46 11.14 7.81
C ASP A 457 12.76 9.77 8.45
N VAL A 458 13.80 9.12 7.99
CA VAL A 458 14.15 7.72 8.36
C VAL A 458 14.22 7.48 9.87
N LYS A 459 14.52 8.51 10.66
CA LYS A 459 14.69 8.42 12.12
C LYS A 459 13.40 8.61 12.92
N ASN A 460 12.28 8.94 12.27
CA ASN A 460 11.04 9.23 12.95
C ASN A 460 10.10 8.01 12.90
N ASP A 461 9.69 7.52 14.05
CA ASP A 461 8.83 6.32 14.17
C ASP A 461 7.43 6.54 13.57
N ARG A 462 6.97 7.80 13.46
CA ARG A 462 5.67 8.16 12.88
C ARG A 462 5.71 8.48 11.38
N LYS A 463 6.82 8.26 10.69
CA LYS A 463 6.97 8.56 9.26
C LYS A 463 5.93 7.86 8.38
N GLU A 464 5.52 6.64 8.76
CA GLU A 464 4.51 5.83 8.05
C GLU A 464 3.10 6.44 8.12
N GLU A 465 2.84 7.31 9.10
CA GLU A 465 1.57 8.03 9.23
C GLU A 465 1.50 9.25 8.31
N SER A 466 2.63 9.68 7.72
CA SER A 466 2.70 10.87 6.90
C SER A 466 1.81 10.77 5.66
N CYS A 467 0.98 11.77 5.43
CA CYS A 467 0.12 11.82 4.27
C CYS A 467 -0.08 13.24 3.74
N ILE A 468 -0.48 13.32 2.47
CA ILE A 468 -0.88 14.57 1.82
C ILE A 468 -2.26 14.43 1.21
N PHE A 469 -3.17 15.35 1.52
CA PHE A 469 -4.48 15.44 0.90
C PHE A 469 -4.41 16.38 -0.30
N ILE A 470 -4.73 15.87 -1.48
CA ILE A 470 -4.89 16.65 -2.71
C ILE A 470 -6.37 17.02 -2.82
N THR A 471 -6.69 18.32 -2.71
CA THR A 471 -8.05 18.80 -2.61
C THR A 471 -8.45 19.67 -3.80
N GLU A 472 -9.75 19.76 -4.05
CA GLU A 472 -10.34 20.69 -4.99
C GLU A 472 -10.53 22.07 -4.33
N GLY A 473 -9.69 23.05 -4.72
CA GLY A 473 -9.85 24.44 -4.30
C GLY A 473 -9.56 24.72 -2.83
N ASP A 474 -9.73 26.02 -2.50
CA ASP A 474 -9.35 26.54 -1.17
C ASP A 474 -10.40 26.24 -0.07
N SER A 475 -11.65 25.96 -0.42
CA SER A 475 -12.73 25.70 0.54
C SER A 475 -12.51 24.34 1.23
N ALA A 476 -12.41 23.26 0.49
CA ALA A 476 -12.12 21.93 0.99
C ALA A 476 -10.78 21.89 1.72
N SER A 477 -9.74 22.51 1.11
CA SER A 477 -8.41 22.66 1.69
C SER A 477 -8.47 23.38 3.05
N GLY A 478 -9.32 24.38 3.21
CA GLY A 478 -9.50 25.14 4.45
C GLY A 478 -10.08 24.30 5.58
N SER A 479 -11.07 23.46 5.31
CA SER A 479 -11.68 22.55 6.28
C SER A 479 -10.68 21.50 6.78
N ILE A 480 -9.98 20.83 5.85
CA ILE A 480 -8.96 19.85 6.21
C ILE A 480 -7.80 20.50 6.97
N THR A 481 -7.32 21.67 6.53
CA THR A 481 -6.19 22.37 7.17
C THR A 481 -6.47 22.70 8.64
N LYS A 482 -7.73 23.01 9.00
CA LYS A 482 -8.13 23.32 10.37
C LYS A 482 -8.24 22.06 11.25
N SER A 483 -8.51 20.91 10.64
CA SER A 483 -8.85 19.66 11.33
C SER A 483 -7.71 18.66 11.41
N ARG A 484 -6.67 18.83 10.58
CA ARG A 484 -5.58 17.87 10.38
C ARG A 484 -4.62 17.76 11.56
N ASP A 485 -3.97 16.63 11.71
CA ASP A 485 -2.73 16.53 12.51
C ASP A 485 -1.59 17.24 11.77
N VAL A 486 -1.16 18.37 12.30
CA VAL A 486 -0.07 19.17 11.73
C VAL A 486 1.26 18.41 11.68
N ASN A 487 1.41 17.36 12.49
CA ASN A 487 2.65 16.59 12.49
C ASN A 487 2.76 15.66 11.28
N THR A 488 1.69 14.98 10.89
CA THR A 488 1.74 13.90 9.89
C THR A 488 0.89 14.16 8.65
N GLN A 489 -0.01 15.15 8.66
CA GLN A 489 -0.95 15.40 7.57
C GLN A 489 -0.68 16.73 6.88
N ALA A 490 -0.38 16.68 5.58
CA ALA A 490 -0.22 17.85 4.71
C ALA A 490 -1.46 18.03 3.81
N VAL A 491 -1.64 19.22 3.25
CA VAL A 491 -2.74 19.54 2.32
C VAL A 491 -2.20 20.30 1.12
N PHE A 492 -2.58 19.86 -0.08
CA PHE A 492 -2.28 20.51 -1.34
C PHE A 492 -3.57 20.88 -2.07
N SER A 493 -3.75 22.17 -2.38
CA SER A 493 -4.95 22.68 -3.05
C SER A 493 -4.73 22.83 -4.55
N LEU A 494 -5.52 22.12 -5.37
CA LEU A 494 -5.58 22.31 -6.83
C LEU A 494 -6.41 23.54 -7.16
N ARG A 495 -6.08 24.23 -8.26
CA ARG A 495 -6.90 25.31 -8.84
C ARG A 495 -7.74 24.77 -9.97
N GLY A 496 -8.97 24.34 -9.64
CA GLY A 496 -9.91 23.79 -10.62
C GLY A 496 -9.42 22.47 -11.22
N LYS A 497 -9.94 22.12 -12.39
CA LYS A 497 -9.63 20.85 -13.08
C LYS A 497 -8.20 20.86 -13.60
N PRO A 498 -7.35 19.89 -13.19
CA PRO A 498 -5.99 19.79 -13.72
C PRO A 498 -6.00 19.38 -15.21
N LEU A 499 -4.84 19.53 -15.84
CA LEU A 499 -4.65 19.16 -17.26
C LEU A 499 -4.91 17.65 -17.45
N ASN A 500 -5.64 17.29 -18.52
CA ASN A 500 -5.67 15.89 -18.95
C ASN A 500 -4.31 15.50 -19.50
N SER A 501 -3.59 14.67 -18.73
CA SER A 501 -2.20 14.28 -19.01
C SER A 501 -2.09 13.08 -19.95
N TYR A 502 -3.20 12.42 -20.31
CA TYR A 502 -3.18 11.26 -21.20
C TYR A 502 -2.61 11.59 -22.59
N GLY A 503 -1.62 10.80 -23.02
CA GLY A 503 -0.95 10.97 -24.31
C GLY A 503 -0.07 12.22 -24.43
N LEU A 504 0.15 12.96 -23.33
CA LEU A 504 1.07 14.09 -23.30
C LEU A 504 2.50 13.65 -22.96
N THR A 505 3.46 14.42 -23.46
CA THR A 505 4.86 14.23 -23.10
C THR A 505 5.17 14.80 -21.71
N LYS A 506 6.17 14.26 -21.03
CA LYS A 506 6.65 14.72 -19.74
C LYS A 506 6.98 16.23 -19.73
N LYS A 507 7.46 16.75 -20.88
CA LYS A 507 7.75 18.18 -21.07
C LYS A 507 6.51 19.05 -20.83
N VAL A 508 5.38 18.73 -21.44
CA VAL A 508 4.12 19.50 -21.35
C VAL A 508 3.60 19.49 -19.91
N VAL A 509 3.77 18.35 -19.21
CA VAL A 509 3.37 18.19 -17.81
C VAL A 509 4.22 19.04 -16.89
N TYR A 510 5.54 19.13 -17.12
CA TYR A 510 6.43 20.02 -16.35
C TYR A 510 6.19 21.51 -16.63
N GLU A 511 5.66 21.85 -17.79
CA GLU A 511 5.24 23.23 -18.11
C GLU A 511 3.93 23.61 -17.43
N ASN A 512 3.10 22.63 -17.04
CA ASN A 512 1.87 22.87 -16.31
C ASN A 512 2.16 23.22 -14.85
N GLU A 513 1.67 24.37 -14.39
CA GLU A 513 1.98 24.88 -13.03
C GLU A 513 1.46 23.98 -11.92
N GLU A 514 0.24 23.43 -12.07
CA GLU A 514 -0.41 22.59 -11.04
C GLU A 514 0.38 21.28 -10.82
N PHE A 515 0.67 20.57 -11.92
CA PHE A 515 1.42 19.32 -11.82
C PHE A 515 2.89 19.53 -11.45
N ASN A 516 3.49 20.63 -11.88
CA ASN A 516 4.85 20.99 -11.47
C ASN A 516 4.94 21.21 -9.96
N LEU A 517 4.00 21.98 -9.39
CA LEU A 517 3.96 22.23 -7.96
C LEU A 517 3.63 20.95 -7.16
N LEU A 518 2.76 20.08 -7.70
CA LEU A 518 2.42 18.81 -7.06
C LEU A 518 3.62 17.85 -7.03
N GLN A 519 4.36 17.71 -8.14
CA GLN A 519 5.59 16.92 -8.19
C GLN A 519 6.62 17.41 -7.18
N ALA A 520 6.83 18.72 -7.12
CA ALA A 520 7.75 19.33 -6.17
C ALA A 520 7.30 19.18 -4.72
N ALA A 521 5.98 19.19 -4.44
CA ALA A 521 5.43 18.96 -3.11
C ALA A 521 5.65 17.51 -2.66
N LEU A 522 5.53 16.55 -3.58
CA LEU A 522 5.75 15.13 -3.33
C LEU A 522 7.23 14.72 -3.32
N ASP A 523 8.10 15.52 -3.94
CA ASP A 523 9.53 15.24 -4.22
C ASP A 523 9.72 13.94 -5.02
N ILE A 524 8.99 13.84 -6.13
CA ILE A 524 9.00 12.67 -7.03
C ILE A 524 9.59 12.98 -8.41
N GLU A 525 10.23 14.13 -8.60
CA GLU A 525 10.76 14.55 -9.90
C GLU A 525 11.85 13.59 -10.41
N ASP A 526 12.71 13.12 -9.52
CA ASP A 526 13.85 12.25 -9.82
C ASP A 526 13.62 10.77 -9.46
N GLY A 527 12.36 10.38 -9.15
CA GLY A 527 11.99 9.05 -8.70
C GLY A 527 11.32 9.07 -7.31
N LEU A 528 11.12 7.89 -6.72
CA LEU A 528 10.41 7.76 -5.44
C LEU A 528 11.33 7.78 -4.20
N ASP A 529 12.64 7.79 -4.38
CA ASP A 529 13.59 7.73 -3.25
C ASP A 529 13.49 8.95 -2.30
N GLY A 530 13.01 10.09 -2.83
CA GLY A 530 12.75 11.31 -2.09
C GLY A 530 11.31 11.50 -1.61
N LEU A 531 10.43 10.51 -1.80
CA LEU A 531 9.01 10.64 -1.52
C LEU A 531 8.75 11.18 -0.11
N ARG A 532 8.03 12.31 -0.03
CA ARG A 532 7.84 13.02 1.23
C ARG A 532 6.68 12.49 2.07
N TYR A 533 5.69 11.85 1.46
CA TYR A 533 4.49 11.40 2.17
C TYR A 533 4.21 9.94 1.84
N ASN A 534 4.02 9.12 2.86
CA ASN A 534 3.70 7.70 2.69
C ASN A 534 2.36 7.49 1.97
N LYS A 535 1.38 8.37 2.22
CA LYS A 535 0.08 8.29 1.56
C LYS A 535 -0.24 9.57 0.81
N VAL A 536 -0.54 9.43 -0.48
CA VAL A 536 -1.01 10.49 -1.38
C VAL A 536 -2.52 10.30 -1.56
N ILE A 537 -3.31 11.13 -0.91
CA ILE A 537 -4.75 10.95 -0.78
C ILE A 537 -5.48 11.97 -1.65
N VAL A 538 -6.21 11.50 -2.66
CA VAL A 538 -7.06 12.35 -3.48
C VAL A 538 -8.38 12.58 -2.75
N ALA A 539 -8.60 13.81 -2.29
CA ALA A 539 -9.75 14.23 -1.51
C ALA A 539 -10.54 15.29 -2.30
N THR A 540 -11.50 14.83 -3.10
CA THR A 540 -12.35 15.67 -3.94
C THR A 540 -13.81 15.53 -3.53
N ASP A 541 -14.61 16.50 -3.91
CA ASP A 541 -16.06 16.51 -3.69
C ASP A 541 -16.73 15.26 -4.31
N ALA A 542 -17.87 14.86 -3.78
CA ALA A 542 -18.62 13.70 -4.26
C ALA A 542 -19.47 14.02 -5.53
N ASP A 543 -19.33 15.20 -6.10
CA ASP A 543 -20.02 15.63 -7.30
C ASP A 543 -19.28 15.24 -8.59
N VAL A 544 -19.89 15.58 -9.75
CA VAL A 544 -19.35 15.25 -11.08
C VAL A 544 -17.99 15.91 -11.33
N ASP A 545 -17.78 17.12 -10.83
CA ASP A 545 -16.55 17.88 -11.01
C ASP A 545 -15.41 17.30 -10.17
N GLY A 546 -15.69 16.98 -8.90
CA GLY A 546 -14.73 16.31 -8.03
C GLY A 546 -14.32 14.94 -8.53
N MET A 547 -15.28 14.20 -9.10
CA MET A 547 -14.99 12.93 -9.77
C MET A 547 -14.06 13.09 -10.97
N HIS A 548 -14.26 14.11 -11.78
CA HIS A 548 -13.41 14.41 -12.93
C HIS A 548 -12.00 14.80 -12.48
N ILE A 549 -11.85 15.63 -11.45
CA ILE A 549 -10.56 16.00 -10.88
C ILE A 549 -9.82 14.77 -10.35
N ARG A 550 -10.54 13.87 -9.67
CA ARG A 550 -10.01 12.58 -9.21
C ARG A 550 -9.43 11.77 -10.37
N LEU A 551 -10.21 11.59 -11.44
CA LEU A 551 -9.79 10.82 -12.61
C LEU A 551 -8.59 11.48 -13.30
N LEU A 552 -8.56 12.80 -13.47
CA LEU A 552 -7.43 13.53 -14.04
C LEU A 552 -6.15 13.38 -13.20
N THR A 553 -6.28 13.43 -11.88
CA THR A 553 -5.15 13.28 -10.95
C THR A 553 -4.60 11.84 -10.96
N ILE A 554 -5.49 10.84 -10.96
CA ILE A 554 -5.08 9.44 -11.05
C ILE A 554 -4.44 9.15 -12.42
N THR A 555 -4.99 9.69 -13.53
CA THR A 555 -4.40 9.58 -14.87
C THR A 555 -2.96 10.12 -14.90
N PHE A 556 -2.72 11.25 -14.23
CA PHE A 556 -1.38 11.80 -14.12
C PHE A 556 -0.41 10.85 -13.40
N PHE A 557 -0.81 10.24 -12.29
CA PHE A 557 0.03 9.26 -11.59
C PHE A 557 0.22 7.97 -12.40
N LEU A 558 -0.83 7.46 -13.04
CA LEU A 558 -0.75 6.28 -13.90
C LEU A 558 0.22 6.46 -15.07
N GLN A 559 0.20 7.63 -15.71
CA GLN A 559 0.99 7.92 -16.90
C GLN A 559 2.47 8.17 -16.57
N PHE A 560 2.77 8.93 -15.50
CA PHE A 560 4.12 9.45 -15.24
C PHE A 560 4.79 8.87 -14.00
N PHE A 561 4.01 8.32 -13.07
CA PHE A 561 4.49 7.77 -11.79
C PHE A 561 3.77 6.47 -11.40
N PRO A 562 3.71 5.46 -12.32
CA PRO A 562 2.99 4.20 -12.06
C PRO A 562 3.52 3.48 -10.82
N GLU A 563 4.82 3.62 -10.53
CA GLU A 563 5.44 3.05 -9.32
C GLU A 563 4.83 3.58 -8.01
N LEU A 564 4.35 4.82 -7.99
CA LEU A 564 3.68 5.39 -6.83
C LEU A 564 2.38 4.61 -6.49
N ILE A 565 1.68 4.14 -7.53
CA ILE A 565 0.47 3.32 -7.39
C ILE A 565 0.83 1.88 -7.07
N LYS A 566 1.78 1.28 -7.83
CA LYS A 566 2.23 -0.10 -7.61
C LYS A 566 2.78 -0.35 -6.21
N LYS A 567 3.46 0.64 -5.63
CA LYS A 567 3.96 0.59 -4.24
C LYS A 567 2.90 0.94 -3.19
N GLY A 568 1.67 1.20 -3.61
CA GLY A 568 0.54 1.38 -2.71
C GLY A 568 0.46 2.72 -2.01
N HIS A 569 1.07 3.77 -2.58
CA HIS A 569 1.07 5.11 -1.97
C HIS A 569 -0.13 5.98 -2.34
N VAL A 570 -0.95 5.62 -3.34
CA VAL A 570 -2.06 6.45 -3.81
C VAL A 570 -3.39 5.95 -3.28
N TYR A 571 -4.18 6.87 -2.71
CA TYR A 571 -5.47 6.59 -2.11
C TYR A 571 -6.53 7.59 -2.53
N VAL A 572 -7.80 7.19 -2.44
CA VAL A 572 -8.96 8.06 -2.55
C VAL A 572 -9.62 8.16 -1.18
N LEU A 573 -9.90 9.38 -0.74
CA LEU A 573 -10.65 9.60 0.49
C LEU A 573 -12.13 9.29 0.25
N GLN A 574 -12.67 8.36 1.02
CA GLN A 574 -14.12 8.19 1.09
C GLN A 574 -14.69 9.26 2.03
N THR A 575 -15.63 10.05 1.53
CA THR A 575 -16.32 11.08 2.29
C THR A 575 -17.78 10.70 2.50
N PRO A 576 -18.37 11.02 3.65
CA PRO A 576 -19.77 10.69 3.87
C PRO A 576 -20.67 11.48 2.91
N LEU A 577 -21.68 10.79 2.37
CA LEU A 577 -22.72 11.38 1.52
C LEU A 577 -23.84 11.99 2.35
N PHE A 578 -24.12 11.39 3.52
CA PHE A 578 -25.20 11.82 4.40
C PHE A 578 -24.74 11.89 5.86
N ARG A 579 -25.33 12.85 6.58
CA ARG A 579 -25.32 12.92 8.03
C ARG A 579 -26.73 12.69 8.54
N VAL A 580 -26.93 11.63 9.31
CA VAL A 580 -28.18 11.30 10.00
C VAL A 580 -27.98 11.53 11.48
N ARG A 581 -28.76 12.42 12.10
CA ARG A 581 -28.65 12.70 13.54
C ARG A 581 -30.01 12.79 14.23
N ASN A 582 -30.07 12.37 15.48
CA ASN A 582 -31.27 12.56 16.28
C ASN A 582 -30.91 12.94 17.71
N LYS A 583 -31.85 13.64 18.39
CA LYS A 583 -31.70 13.98 19.80
C LYS A 583 -31.68 12.71 20.63
N ARG A 584 -30.77 12.57 21.57
CA ARG A 584 -30.69 11.43 22.51
C ARG A 584 -32.02 11.12 23.16
N ALA A 585 -32.80 12.16 23.53
CA ALA A 585 -34.11 11.99 24.16
C ALA A 585 -35.18 11.35 23.25
N LYS A 586 -34.99 11.35 21.92
CA LYS A 586 -35.90 10.74 20.94
C LYS A 586 -35.52 9.30 20.59
N ILE A 587 -34.31 8.86 20.90
CA ILE A 587 -33.82 7.52 20.58
C ILE A 587 -34.35 6.53 21.60
N LYS A 588 -35.15 5.56 21.13
CA LYS A 588 -35.81 4.55 22.00
C LYS A 588 -34.87 3.41 22.37
N ASP A 589 -33.88 3.11 21.52
CA ASP A 589 -32.95 1.99 21.75
C ASP A 589 -31.85 2.41 22.72
N LYS A 590 -31.96 1.91 23.97
CA LYS A 590 -30.96 2.16 25.01
C LYS A 590 -29.58 1.57 24.70
N LYS A 591 -29.49 0.54 23.82
CA LYS A 591 -28.21 -0.04 23.43
C LYS A 591 -27.41 0.91 22.56
N VAL A 592 -28.06 1.64 21.65
CA VAL A 592 -27.44 2.65 20.81
C VAL A 592 -26.86 3.77 21.65
N ILE A 593 -27.61 4.23 22.67
CA ILE A 593 -27.15 5.30 23.58
C ILE A 593 -25.96 4.80 24.42
N ALA A 594 -26.00 3.57 24.93
CA ALA A 594 -24.95 3.00 25.75
C ALA A 594 -23.64 2.79 24.93
N ALA A 595 -23.74 2.27 23.72
CA ALA A 595 -22.59 2.09 22.83
C ALA A 595 -21.93 3.45 22.45
N GLU A 596 -22.75 4.50 22.26
CA GLU A 596 -22.21 5.84 22.01
C GLU A 596 -21.53 6.43 23.23
N ASP A 597 -22.11 6.20 24.44
CA ASP A 597 -21.51 6.66 25.69
C ASP A 597 -20.17 5.98 25.98
N GLU A 598 -20.05 4.69 25.65
CA GLU A 598 -18.81 3.93 25.76
C GLU A 598 -17.73 4.50 24.84
N LYS A 599 -18.04 4.72 23.55
CA LYS A 599 -17.13 5.35 22.58
C LYS A 599 -16.67 6.74 23.00
N LEU A 600 -17.59 7.57 23.51
CA LEU A 600 -17.24 8.91 24.00
C LEU A 600 -16.35 8.85 25.24
N THR A 601 -16.57 7.88 26.13
CA THR A 601 -15.75 7.67 27.32
C THR A 601 -14.34 7.22 26.94
N GLU A 602 -14.21 6.28 26.02
CA GLU A 602 -12.90 5.83 25.49
C GLU A 602 -12.10 6.96 24.84
N ARG A 603 -12.79 7.92 24.18
CA ARG A 603 -12.17 9.09 23.55
C ARG A 603 -11.98 10.28 24.49
N GLY A 604 -12.45 10.22 25.73
CA GLY A 604 -12.43 11.32 26.67
C GLY A 604 -13.33 12.50 26.27
N GLU A 605 -14.32 12.27 25.40
CA GLU A 605 -15.22 13.29 24.89
C GLU A 605 -16.46 13.47 25.78
N LYS A 606 -16.97 14.71 25.84
CA LYS A 606 -18.23 15.00 26.57
C LYS A 606 -19.44 14.48 25.78
N LYS A 607 -20.46 14.05 26.55
CA LYS A 607 -21.75 13.63 25.97
C LYS A 607 -22.40 14.79 25.20
N LYS A 608 -22.76 14.52 23.94
CA LYS A 608 -23.45 15.47 23.04
C LYS A 608 -24.97 15.23 23.11
N ASP A 609 -25.76 16.28 22.90
CA ASP A 609 -27.24 16.18 22.91
C ASP A 609 -27.79 15.37 21.74
N TYR A 610 -27.02 15.22 20.68
CA TYR A 610 -27.35 14.46 19.48
C TYR A 610 -26.44 13.26 19.35
N ILE A 611 -27.00 12.14 18.84
CA ILE A 611 -26.24 11.04 18.28
C ILE A 611 -26.24 11.20 16.77
N THR A 612 -25.08 11.14 16.18
CA THR A 612 -24.86 11.35 14.74
C THR A 612 -24.27 10.10 14.09
N ARG A 613 -24.77 9.76 12.91
CA ARG A 613 -24.20 8.76 12.03
C ARG A 613 -23.85 9.39 10.70
N TYR A 614 -22.64 9.12 10.23
CA TYR A 614 -22.18 9.52 8.92
C TYR A 614 -22.28 8.30 8.01
N CYS A 615 -22.96 8.47 6.89
CA CYS A 615 -23.31 7.39 5.98
C CYS A 615 -22.64 7.63 4.63
N TYR A 616 -22.01 6.60 4.09
CA TYR A 616 -21.23 6.60 2.86
C TYR A 616 -22.01 5.94 1.69
N SER A 617 -23.17 5.37 1.97
CA SER A 617 -24.10 4.82 1.00
C SER A 617 -25.55 5.03 1.44
N ASP A 618 -26.49 4.79 0.53
CA ASP A 618 -27.92 4.84 0.82
C ASP A 618 -28.32 3.72 1.80
N GLU A 619 -27.70 2.54 1.72
CA GLU A 619 -27.93 1.44 2.65
C GLU A 619 -27.51 1.84 4.08
N GLU A 620 -26.33 2.46 4.24
CA GLU A 620 -25.90 2.97 5.55
C GLU A 620 -26.85 4.05 6.07
N ARG A 621 -27.38 4.92 5.19
CA ARG A 621 -28.38 5.94 5.53
C ARG A 621 -29.66 5.30 6.07
N LEU A 622 -30.21 4.31 5.36
CA LEU A 622 -31.42 3.60 5.77
C LEU A 622 -31.23 2.86 7.10
N GLN A 623 -30.06 2.26 7.29
CA GLN A 623 -29.71 1.61 8.54
C GLN A 623 -29.61 2.62 9.70
N ALA A 624 -28.96 3.77 9.46
CA ALA A 624 -28.85 4.84 10.46
C ALA A 624 -30.22 5.42 10.85
N ILE A 625 -31.15 5.57 9.89
CA ILE A 625 -32.53 5.99 10.17
C ILE A 625 -33.23 4.99 11.10
N LYS A 626 -33.11 3.69 10.83
CA LYS A 626 -33.67 2.63 11.68
C LYS A 626 -33.06 2.66 13.09
N GLU A 627 -31.74 2.83 13.19
CA GLU A 627 -31.01 2.87 14.45
C GLU A 627 -31.37 4.09 15.31
N LEU A 628 -31.41 5.28 14.71
CA LEU A 628 -31.63 6.53 15.44
C LEU A 628 -33.13 6.82 15.73
N GLY A 629 -34.06 6.03 15.18
CA GLY A 629 -35.50 6.09 15.48
C GLY A 629 -36.25 7.15 14.66
N PRO A 630 -37.48 7.52 15.06
CA PRO A 630 -38.38 8.34 14.26
C PRO A 630 -37.88 9.77 14.10
N ASP A 631 -38.11 10.34 12.93
CA ASP A 631 -37.82 11.71 12.53
C ASP A 631 -36.36 12.16 12.80
N PRO A 632 -35.33 11.46 12.30
CA PRO A 632 -33.98 11.95 12.37
C PRO A 632 -33.79 13.11 11.40
N GLU A 633 -32.92 14.03 11.75
CA GLU A 633 -32.46 15.08 10.84
C GLU A 633 -31.45 14.48 9.85
N ILE A 634 -31.73 14.59 8.56
CA ILE A 634 -30.88 14.09 7.48
C ILE A 634 -30.30 15.29 6.72
N THR A 635 -28.99 15.31 6.57
CA THR A 635 -28.28 16.30 5.76
C THR A 635 -27.51 15.56 4.68
N ARG A 636 -27.68 15.95 3.42
CA ARG A 636 -26.87 15.47 2.30
C ARG A 636 -25.70 16.42 2.09
N PHE A 637 -24.48 15.88 2.02
CA PHE A 637 -23.28 16.63 1.70
C PHE A 637 -23.04 16.59 0.19
N LYS A 638 -22.91 17.75 -0.44
CA LYS A 638 -22.57 17.88 -1.86
C LYS A 638 -21.08 18.08 -2.09
N GLY A 639 -20.41 18.74 -1.15
CA GLY A 639 -18.98 19.01 -1.21
C GLY A 639 -18.30 19.00 0.16
N LEU A 640 -16.99 18.79 0.17
CA LEU A 640 -16.14 18.76 1.37
C LEU A 640 -16.18 20.08 2.15
N GLY A 641 -16.43 21.21 1.45
CA GLY A 641 -16.55 22.53 2.06
C GLY A 641 -17.79 22.72 2.93
N GLU A 642 -18.82 21.86 2.80
CA GLU A 642 -20.05 21.89 3.61
C GLU A 642 -19.87 21.21 4.98
N ILE A 643 -18.82 20.40 5.12
CA ILE A 643 -18.50 19.70 6.37
C ILE A 643 -17.72 20.64 7.28
N SER A 644 -18.20 20.83 8.50
CA SER A 644 -17.50 21.69 9.47
C SER A 644 -16.12 21.10 9.84
N PRO A 645 -15.12 21.92 10.20
CA PRO A 645 -13.81 21.41 10.58
C PRO A 645 -13.85 20.42 11.75
N ASP A 646 -14.75 20.62 12.72
CA ASP A 646 -14.88 19.71 13.87
C ASP A 646 -15.45 18.34 13.48
N GLU A 647 -16.34 18.31 12.49
CA GLU A 647 -16.84 17.05 11.92
C GLU A 647 -15.76 16.39 11.06
N PHE A 648 -15.02 17.19 10.29
CA PHE A 648 -13.96 16.72 9.40
C PHE A 648 -12.85 16.00 10.16
N ALA A 649 -12.51 16.46 11.37
CA ALA A 649 -11.53 15.81 12.23
C ALA A 649 -11.85 14.33 12.49
N GLY A 650 -13.13 13.97 12.54
CA GLY A 650 -13.57 12.57 12.67
C GLY A 650 -13.32 11.71 11.42
N PHE A 651 -13.27 12.32 10.23
CA PHE A 651 -13.11 11.60 8.96
C PHE A 651 -11.66 11.42 8.52
N ILE A 652 -10.76 12.28 8.98
CA ILE A 652 -9.32 12.23 8.65
C ILE A 652 -8.46 11.78 9.83
N GLY A 653 -9.10 11.40 10.94
CA GLY A 653 -8.47 10.84 12.13
C GLY A 653 -8.21 9.32 12.04
N PRO A 654 -8.17 8.63 13.19
CA PRO A 654 -7.91 7.18 13.23
C PRO A 654 -8.91 6.33 12.44
N ASP A 655 -10.15 6.81 12.28
CA ASP A 655 -11.23 6.10 11.57
C ASP A 655 -11.33 6.51 10.08
N ILE A 656 -10.26 7.08 9.51
CA ILE A 656 -10.24 7.51 8.11
C ILE A 656 -10.53 6.33 7.16
N ARG A 657 -11.49 6.52 6.25
CA ARG A 657 -11.80 5.54 5.21
C ARG A 657 -11.05 5.90 3.93
N LEU A 658 -10.09 5.06 3.57
CA LEU A 658 -9.27 5.21 2.38
C LEU A 658 -9.48 4.02 1.45
N GLU A 659 -9.66 4.31 0.18
CA GLU A 659 -9.67 3.32 -0.89
C GLU A 659 -8.32 3.39 -1.62
N GLN A 660 -7.55 2.32 -1.57
CA GLN A 660 -6.25 2.26 -2.22
C GLN A 660 -6.43 2.12 -3.74
N VAL A 661 -5.70 2.93 -4.50
CA VAL A 661 -5.64 2.77 -5.95
C VAL A 661 -4.67 1.64 -6.26
N THR A 662 -5.16 0.56 -6.88
CA THR A 662 -4.38 -0.62 -7.23
C THR A 662 -4.33 -0.82 -8.75
N LEU A 663 -3.29 -1.49 -9.23
CA LEU A 663 -3.12 -1.88 -10.62
C LEU A 663 -3.00 -3.40 -10.68
N HIS A 664 -3.92 -4.05 -11.41
CA HIS A 664 -3.85 -5.48 -11.70
C HIS A 664 -3.57 -5.70 -13.18
N LYS A 665 -2.90 -6.81 -13.52
CA LYS A 665 -2.58 -7.15 -14.91
C LYS A 665 -3.83 -7.37 -15.78
N SER A 666 -4.90 -7.89 -15.18
CA SER A 666 -6.20 -8.06 -15.86
C SER A 666 -6.81 -6.74 -16.32
N ASP A 667 -6.30 -5.63 -15.80
CA ASP A 667 -6.82 -4.31 -16.09
C ASP A 667 -6.19 -3.83 -17.39
N GLU A 668 -6.98 -3.74 -18.41
CA GLU A 668 -6.61 -3.11 -19.67
C GLU A 668 -6.49 -1.58 -19.51
N VAL A 669 -5.59 -1.18 -18.58
CA VAL A 669 -5.44 0.22 -18.14
C VAL A 669 -5.26 1.17 -19.31
N GLU A 670 -4.46 0.78 -20.29
CA GLU A 670 -4.20 1.61 -21.47
C GLU A 670 -5.46 1.79 -22.32
N LYS A 671 -6.24 0.72 -22.51
CA LYS A 671 -7.53 0.80 -23.21
C LYS A 671 -8.54 1.63 -22.43
N LEU A 672 -8.60 1.48 -21.12
CA LEU A 672 -9.48 2.27 -20.25
C LEU A 672 -9.09 3.75 -20.28
N LEU A 673 -7.80 4.06 -20.19
CA LEU A 673 -7.31 5.43 -20.29
C LEU A 673 -7.58 6.00 -21.68
N ALA A 674 -7.35 5.24 -22.76
CA ALA A 674 -7.69 5.65 -24.11
C ALA A 674 -9.18 5.93 -24.26
N TYR A 675 -10.03 5.08 -23.69
CA TYR A 675 -11.48 5.23 -23.73
C TYR A 675 -11.95 6.47 -22.97
N TYR A 676 -11.57 6.62 -21.69
CA TYR A 676 -12.08 7.69 -20.82
C TYR A 676 -11.35 9.03 -21.01
N MET A 677 -10.05 9.01 -21.30
CA MET A 677 -9.19 10.20 -21.36
C MET A 677 -8.75 10.56 -22.77
N GLY A 678 -8.93 9.65 -23.73
CA GLY A 678 -8.59 9.85 -25.14
C GLY A 678 -9.56 10.75 -25.90
N LYS A 679 -9.41 10.77 -27.22
CA LYS A 679 -10.20 11.66 -28.13
C LYS A 679 -11.50 11.02 -28.66
N ASN A 680 -11.87 9.81 -28.23
CA ASN A 680 -13.05 9.07 -28.71
C ASN A 680 -14.37 9.57 -28.08
N THR A 681 -14.71 10.83 -28.30
CA THR A 681 -15.90 11.46 -27.71
C THR A 681 -17.21 10.80 -28.13
N MET A 682 -17.31 10.26 -29.35
CA MET A 682 -18.53 9.63 -29.86
C MET A 682 -18.93 8.37 -29.08
N GLU A 683 -17.97 7.48 -28.80
CA GLU A 683 -18.25 6.25 -28.04
C GLU A 683 -18.70 6.55 -26.61
N ARG A 684 -18.07 7.54 -25.96
CA ARG A 684 -18.46 7.99 -24.62
C ARG A 684 -19.85 8.65 -24.63
N GLN A 685 -20.19 9.42 -25.68
CA GLN A 685 -21.49 10.03 -25.81
C GLN A 685 -22.57 8.95 -25.96
N ASN A 686 -22.34 7.96 -26.81
CA ASN A 686 -23.27 6.83 -26.97
C ASN A 686 -23.45 6.08 -25.67
N PHE A 687 -22.35 5.79 -24.92
CA PHE A 687 -22.44 5.15 -23.62
C PHE A 687 -23.29 5.94 -22.63
N ILE A 688 -23.15 7.27 -22.60
CA ILE A 688 -23.96 8.14 -21.72
C ILE A 688 -25.43 8.06 -22.12
N ILE A 689 -25.74 8.12 -23.44
CA ILE A 689 -27.10 8.05 -23.95
C ILE A 689 -27.73 6.69 -23.61
N ASP A 690 -26.99 5.59 -23.81
CA ASP A 690 -27.48 4.23 -23.60
C ASP A 690 -27.73 3.90 -22.12
N ASN A 691 -27.07 4.62 -21.20
CA ASN A 691 -27.18 4.42 -19.75
C ASN A 691 -27.85 5.61 -19.03
N LEU A 692 -28.47 6.53 -19.77
CA LEU A 692 -29.15 7.68 -19.18
C LEU A 692 -30.49 7.24 -18.59
N VAL A 693 -30.68 7.42 -17.30
CA VAL A 693 -31.98 7.26 -16.63
C VAL A 693 -32.62 8.65 -16.52
N ILE A 694 -33.81 8.79 -17.06
CA ILE A 694 -34.55 10.06 -17.02
C ILE A 694 -35.43 10.06 -15.77
N GLU A 695 -35.54 11.20 -15.10
CA GLU A 695 -36.28 11.36 -13.83
C GLU A 695 -37.77 10.98 -13.95
N GLU A 696 -38.35 11.08 -15.14
CA GLU A 696 -39.74 10.67 -15.47
C GLU A 696 -39.98 9.16 -15.36
N ASP A 697 -38.92 8.35 -15.36
CA ASP A 697 -38.99 6.90 -15.23
C ASP A 697 -38.96 6.42 -13.74
N ILE A 698 -38.89 7.35 -12.78
CA ILE A 698 -38.91 7.06 -11.35
C ILE A 698 -40.38 7.01 -10.88
N PRO A 699 -40.87 5.90 -10.34
CA PRO A 699 -42.23 5.82 -9.80
C PRO A 699 -42.47 6.90 -8.73
N GLU A 700 -43.64 7.53 -8.75
CA GLU A 700 -44.01 8.61 -7.80
C GLU A 700 -43.88 8.20 -6.30
N GLU A 701 -43.92 6.92 -6.01
CA GLU A 701 -43.74 6.40 -4.64
C GLU A 701 -42.31 6.59 -4.09
N GLU A 702 -41.29 6.78 -4.93
CA GLU A 702 -39.91 7.08 -4.49
C GLU A 702 -39.62 8.58 -4.32
N GLN A 703 -40.51 9.47 -4.79
CA GLN A 703 -40.34 10.94 -4.69
C GLN A 703 -40.66 11.50 -3.29
N TYR A 704 -41.32 10.74 -2.43
CA TYR A 704 -41.74 11.20 -1.09
C TYR A 704 -40.66 11.09 0.01
N TYR A 705 -39.41 10.71 -0.32
CA TYR A 705 -38.34 10.51 0.64
C TYR A 705 -37.07 11.35 0.39
N ASP A 706 -37.18 12.41 -0.40
CA ASP A 706 -36.10 13.41 -0.50
C ASP A 706 -36.15 14.48 0.58
#